data_833fe7a909bf7ac0aca04afd4a1e05c7
#
_entry.id   833fe7a909bf7ac0aca04afd4a1e05c7
#
_cell.length_a   1.000
_cell.length_b   1.000
_cell.length_c   1.000
_cell.angle_alpha   90.00
_cell.angle_beta   90.00
_cell.angle_gamma   90.00
#
_symmetry.space_group_name_H-M   'P 1'
#
loop_
_entity.id
_entity.type
_entity.pdbx_description
1 polymer ?
#
loop_
_entity_poly.entity_id
_entity_poly.type
_entity_poly.pdbx_seq_one_letter_code
_entity_poly.pdbx_strand_id
1 'polypeptide(L)'
;YKHVTSDVMTRLPKDFSVAVKDIAEGLPTKSLTIVRGNSTNIRSQDLFELICLLSEHKVLTTNLDITTEDNKQKYYTFLSKALDVSDQSTSLILCEPYECESIFCELTENNLIHSMILYMFFWSYGPVSDTFLMTMKEAMRVAVITNPRESVFRIYYNQATPDHLNHLTLVNWWSGRLYKSPVLPPADKVYHDFKGRVFEVPVLHAPPWHFVKYNNDNTISVTGGRDDKLLSIIAKKLNFKYKYYDPPDRSQGSSISSNGTFKGTLGLIWKRKADFFLGDVTMTWERLQAVEFSFMTLADSGAFLTHAPAKLSETLAIIRPFRWEVWPLVFATLLVTGPALWIVIAAPSLWQRRKCDQLGLFSSCCWFTTTLFLRQSSSKEPSSTHKARLVSVLISLGATYVIGDMYSANLTSLIAKPSRERPIGTLPALEEAMRDYGYELVVESHSSSLAILENGTGVYGRLANLMRRQRIQRVRNVEVGVRLVLSHRRVAVLGGRETLYYDTERFGSHNFHLSEKLYTRYSAIALQIGCPYLETFNNVIMTLFEAGLLAKITTDEYKKLPEQSRRSDPVTESDKQGGEVMGESAAASQAPQGESTKGLEPVSLRMLRGAFCLLGFGHLLAAISLTIEIQLHRRNKRKHMPEPSEERKTQKLLVLGKSVVLFKRGYKKMCTSVYSGIDRALGPEVKD
;
A
#
# COMPACT_ATOMS: atom_id res chain seq x y z
N TYR A 1 -33.80 34.03 -50.03
CA TYR A 1 -34.17 32.69 -49.55
C TYR A 1 -35.28 32.14 -50.44
N LYS A 2 -34.91 31.40 -51.49
CA LYS A 2 -35.86 30.61 -52.29
C LYS A 2 -36.13 29.32 -51.50
N HIS A 3 -37.40 29.04 -51.19
CA HIS A 3 -37.87 27.73 -50.82
C HIS A 3 -37.44 26.75 -51.92
N VAL A 4 -36.35 26.03 -51.70
CA VAL A 4 -36.09 24.79 -52.41
C VAL A 4 -37.03 23.77 -51.74
N THR A 5 -38.08 23.41 -52.44
CA THR A 5 -38.92 22.25 -52.12
C THR A 5 -37.96 21.08 -51.90
N SER A 6 -37.94 20.55 -50.69
CA SER A 6 -37.17 19.35 -50.34
C SER A 6 -37.73 18.21 -51.22
N ASP A 7 -36.96 17.80 -52.21
CA ASP A 7 -37.26 16.52 -52.89
C ASP A 7 -37.07 15.40 -51.86
N VAL A 8 -38.14 14.92 -51.30
CA VAL A 8 -38.20 13.78 -50.40
C VAL A 8 -37.52 12.60 -51.08
N MET A 9 -36.56 12.00 -50.47
CA MET A 9 -35.81 10.87 -51.02
C MET A 9 -36.78 9.65 -51.21
N THR A 10 -37.34 9.53 -52.43
CA THR A 10 -38.33 8.52 -52.77
C THR A 10 -37.74 7.25 -53.40
N ARG A 11 -36.48 7.32 -53.86
CA ARG A 11 -35.80 6.19 -54.54
C ARG A 11 -34.33 6.17 -54.18
N LEU A 12 -33.82 4.94 -53.88
CA LEU A 12 -32.38 4.75 -53.70
C LEU A 12 -31.62 5.00 -55.00
N PRO A 13 -30.42 5.60 -55.00
CA PRO A 13 -29.63 5.77 -56.20
C PRO A 13 -29.34 4.45 -56.92
N LYS A 14 -29.15 4.50 -58.21
CA LYS A 14 -28.77 3.35 -59.02
C LYS A 14 -27.49 2.71 -58.44
N ASP A 15 -27.44 1.39 -58.40
CA ASP A 15 -26.33 0.58 -57.89
C ASP A 15 -26.01 0.79 -56.39
N PHE A 16 -26.88 1.50 -55.61
CA PHE A 16 -26.65 1.72 -54.18
C PHE A 16 -26.63 0.39 -53.39
N SER A 17 -27.58 -0.53 -53.70
CA SER A 17 -27.64 -1.83 -53.03
C SER A 17 -26.39 -2.67 -53.25
N VAL A 18 -25.80 -2.60 -54.45
CA VAL A 18 -24.54 -3.28 -54.77
C VAL A 18 -23.34 -2.66 -54.05
N ALA A 19 -23.32 -1.30 -54.02
CA ALA A 19 -22.26 -0.58 -53.30
C ALA A 19 -22.30 -0.87 -51.80
N VAL A 20 -23.46 -0.85 -51.16
CA VAL A 20 -23.63 -1.20 -49.73
C VAL A 20 -23.25 -2.65 -49.44
N LYS A 21 -23.57 -3.56 -50.34
CA LYS A 21 -23.17 -4.96 -50.22
C LYS A 21 -21.65 -5.10 -50.22
N ASP A 22 -20.96 -4.50 -51.22
CA ASP A 22 -19.50 -4.56 -51.32
C ASP A 22 -18.81 -3.87 -50.08
N ILE A 23 -19.39 -2.80 -49.56
CA ILE A 23 -18.94 -2.15 -48.33
C ILE A 23 -19.11 -3.10 -47.14
N ALA A 24 -20.29 -3.71 -46.97
CA ALA A 24 -20.59 -4.60 -45.85
C ALA A 24 -19.70 -5.85 -45.85
N GLU A 25 -19.44 -6.43 -47.03
CA GLU A 25 -18.51 -7.57 -47.16
C GLU A 25 -17.08 -7.23 -46.79
N GLY A 26 -16.66 -6.01 -47.06
CA GLY A 26 -15.30 -5.52 -46.75
C GLY A 26 -15.14 -5.02 -45.30
N LEU A 27 -16.22 -4.99 -44.51
CA LEU A 27 -16.16 -4.68 -43.08
C LEU A 27 -15.83 -5.93 -42.24
N PRO A 28 -15.17 -5.78 -41.08
CA PRO A 28 -14.87 -6.89 -40.19
C PRO A 28 -16.13 -7.56 -39.62
N THR A 29 -17.18 -6.79 -39.47
CA THR A 29 -18.50 -7.26 -38.95
C THR A 29 -19.41 -7.67 -40.12
N LYS A 30 -19.95 -8.89 -40.05
CA LYS A 30 -20.93 -9.36 -41.01
C LYS A 30 -22.38 -9.13 -40.54
N SER A 31 -22.60 -8.14 -39.71
CA SER A 31 -23.91 -7.70 -39.23
C SER A 31 -24.15 -6.24 -39.61
N LEU A 32 -25.28 -5.92 -40.18
CA LEU A 32 -25.66 -4.59 -40.60
C LEU A 32 -27.09 -4.29 -40.11
N THR A 33 -27.22 -3.24 -39.29
CA THR A 33 -28.53 -2.73 -38.88
C THR A 33 -28.92 -1.57 -39.79
N ILE A 34 -29.97 -1.76 -40.57
CA ILE A 34 -30.52 -0.71 -41.45
C ILE A 34 -31.53 0.10 -40.64
N VAL A 35 -31.26 1.40 -40.49
CA VAL A 35 -32.11 2.33 -39.74
C VAL A 35 -32.72 3.31 -40.70
N ARG A 36 -34.03 3.41 -40.71
CA ARG A 36 -34.78 4.30 -41.60
C ARG A 36 -35.39 5.43 -40.78
N GLY A 37 -35.14 6.67 -41.24
CA GLY A 37 -35.73 7.89 -40.68
C GLY A 37 -37.13 8.19 -41.16
N ASN A 38 -37.79 9.14 -40.52
CA ASN A 38 -39.20 9.53 -40.81
C ASN A 38 -39.34 10.30 -42.12
N SER A 39 -38.34 11.07 -42.50
CA SER A 39 -38.36 11.92 -43.68
C SER A 39 -38.11 11.17 -44.99
N THR A 40 -37.69 9.92 -44.94
CA THR A 40 -37.36 9.14 -46.13
C THR A 40 -38.48 8.18 -46.53
N ASN A 41 -39.24 8.53 -47.60
CA ASN A 41 -40.18 7.64 -48.23
C ASN A 41 -39.48 6.67 -49.21
N ILE A 42 -38.51 5.90 -48.74
CA ILE A 42 -37.86 4.88 -49.57
C ILE A 42 -38.89 3.82 -49.98
N ARG A 43 -38.93 3.46 -51.24
CA ARG A 43 -39.84 2.37 -51.70
C ARG A 43 -39.50 1.08 -51.01
N SER A 44 -40.53 0.40 -50.51
CA SER A 44 -40.35 -0.91 -49.85
C SER A 44 -39.65 -1.93 -50.75
N GLN A 45 -39.78 -1.78 -52.07
CA GLN A 45 -39.16 -2.63 -53.08
C GLN A 45 -37.63 -2.46 -53.12
N ASP A 46 -37.14 -1.21 -53.07
CA ASP A 46 -35.70 -0.90 -53.10
C ASP A 46 -35.03 -1.40 -51.81
N LEU A 47 -35.71 -1.25 -50.69
CA LEU A 47 -35.22 -1.79 -49.39
C LEU A 47 -35.22 -3.33 -49.36
N PHE A 48 -36.26 -3.94 -49.90
CA PHE A 48 -36.35 -5.38 -50.01
C PHE A 48 -35.23 -5.95 -50.90
N GLU A 49 -34.94 -5.31 -52.01
CA GLU A 49 -33.83 -5.68 -52.90
C GLU A 49 -32.48 -5.62 -52.17
N LEU A 50 -32.26 -4.55 -51.40
CA LEU A 50 -31.04 -4.38 -50.59
C LEU A 50 -30.91 -5.52 -49.55
N ILE A 51 -31.99 -5.85 -48.81
CA ILE A 51 -31.98 -6.89 -47.80
C ILE A 51 -31.76 -8.27 -48.42
N CYS A 52 -32.40 -8.59 -49.54
CA CYS A 52 -32.21 -9.84 -50.26
C CYS A 52 -30.75 -10.00 -50.72
N LEU A 53 -30.18 -8.97 -51.30
CA LEU A 53 -28.81 -8.98 -51.80
C LEU A 53 -27.79 -9.15 -50.65
N LEU A 54 -27.99 -8.52 -49.49
CA LEU A 54 -27.17 -8.70 -48.31
C LEU A 54 -27.30 -10.08 -47.71
N SER A 55 -28.50 -10.65 -47.68
CA SER A 55 -28.77 -12.02 -47.23
C SER A 55 -28.07 -13.09 -48.07
N GLU A 56 -28.11 -12.94 -49.41
CA GLU A 56 -27.40 -13.83 -50.36
C GLU A 56 -25.90 -13.88 -50.06
N HIS A 57 -25.33 -12.77 -49.62
CA HIS A 57 -23.91 -12.66 -49.28
C HIS A 57 -23.59 -12.89 -47.78
N LYS A 58 -24.51 -13.54 -47.04
CA LYS A 58 -24.34 -13.92 -45.63
C LYS A 58 -24.09 -12.74 -44.67
N VAL A 59 -24.60 -11.57 -45.00
CA VAL A 59 -24.60 -10.42 -44.07
C VAL A 59 -25.89 -10.48 -43.28
N LEU A 60 -25.79 -10.57 -41.96
CA LEU A 60 -26.95 -10.53 -41.07
C LEU A 60 -27.55 -9.13 -41.09
N THR A 61 -28.81 -9.00 -41.51
CA THR A 61 -29.47 -7.70 -41.58
C THR A 61 -30.60 -7.58 -40.55
N THR A 62 -30.62 -6.46 -39.85
CA THR A 62 -31.74 -6.07 -38.98
C THR A 62 -32.30 -4.76 -39.52
N ASN A 63 -33.60 -4.70 -39.79
CA ASN A 63 -34.25 -3.48 -40.26
C ASN A 63 -35.06 -2.85 -39.13
N LEU A 64 -34.77 -1.58 -38.83
CA LEU A 64 -35.42 -0.80 -37.79
C LEU A 64 -35.96 0.51 -38.40
N ASP A 65 -37.21 0.80 -38.13
CA ASP A 65 -37.89 2.00 -38.53
C ASP A 65 -38.01 2.94 -37.32
N ILE A 66 -37.35 4.06 -37.33
CA ILE A 66 -37.32 5.03 -36.22
C ILE A 66 -38.34 6.17 -36.39
N THR A 67 -39.41 5.93 -37.12
CA THR A 67 -40.47 6.93 -37.33
C THR A 67 -41.26 7.31 -36.09
N THR A 68 -41.30 6.39 -35.09
CA THR A 68 -41.98 6.60 -33.82
C THR A 68 -40.99 6.60 -32.64
N GLU A 69 -41.31 7.36 -31.59
CA GLU A 69 -40.47 7.42 -30.38
C GLU A 69 -40.26 6.03 -29.76
N ASP A 70 -41.27 5.16 -29.80
CA ASP A 70 -41.18 3.77 -29.33
C ASP A 70 -40.12 2.97 -30.10
N ASN A 71 -40.04 3.16 -31.41
CA ASN A 71 -39.07 2.48 -32.25
C ASN A 71 -37.65 3.07 -32.08
N LYS A 72 -37.52 4.38 -31.88
CA LYS A 72 -36.25 4.99 -31.49
C LYS A 72 -35.74 4.38 -30.20
N GLN A 73 -36.59 4.26 -29.18
CA GLN A 73 -36.20 3.66 -27.91
C GLN A 73 -35.79 2.18 -28.04
N LYS A 74 -36.44 1.45 -28.92
CA LYS A 74 -36.03 0.07 -29.25
C LYS A 74 -34.66 0.01 -29.91
N TYR A 75 -34.39 0.95 -30.83
CA TYR A 75 -33.06 1.05 -31.46
C TYR A 75 -31.97 1.39 -30.43
N TYR A 76 -32.18 2.35 -29.53
CA TYR A 76 -31.23 2.68 -28.49
C TYR A 76 -31.01 1.56 -27.49
N THR A 77 -32.08 0.85 -27.14
CA THR A 77 -32.00 -0.38 -26.31
C THR A 77 -31.21 -1.50 -27.00
N PHE A 78 -31.40 -1.64 -28.32
CA PHE A 78 -30.64 -2.60 -29.11
C PHE A 78 -29.15 -2.28 -29.13
N LEU A 79 -28.78 -1.00 -29.34
CA LEU A 79 -27.40 -0.55 -29.30
C LEU A 79 -26.78 -0.72 -27.88
N SER A 80 -27.53 -0.39 -26.85
CA SER A 80 -27.06 -0.58 -25.46
C SER A 80 -26.78 -2.04 -25.17
N LYS A 81 -27.65 -2.97 -25.60
CA LYS A 81 -27.39 -4.41 -25.43
C LYS A 81 -26.20 -4.90 -26.24
N ALA A 82 -25.97 -4.37 -27.43
CA ALA A 82 -24.77 -4.69 -28.23
C ALA A 82 -23.50 -4.26 -27.51
N LEU A 83 -23.52 -3.12 -26.83
CA LEU A 83 -22.42 -2.63 -26.01
C LEU A 83 -22.17 -3.52 -24.79
N ASP A 84 -23.21 -3.99 -24.12
CA ASP A 84 -23.10 -4.88 -22.96
C ASP A 84 -22.44 -6.22 -23.31
N VAL A 85 -22.65 -6.72 -24.53
CA VAL A 85 -22.05 -7.97 -25.03
C VAL A 85 -20.67 -7.73 -25.67
N SER A 86 -20.24 -6.47 -25.81
CA SER A 86 -18.99 -6.07 -26.49
C SER A 86 -18.92 -6.53 -27.94
N ASP A 87 -20.06 -6.64 -28.61
CA ASP A 87 -20.13 -7.00 -30.02
C ASP A 87 -19.98 -5.77 -30.91
N GLN A 88 -19.14 -5.92 -31.93
CA GLN A 88 -19.03 -4.90 -32.96
C GLN A 88 -20.31 -4.88 -33.80
N SER A 89 -20.94 -3.73 -33.91
CA SER A 89 -22.14 -3.55 -34.72
C SER A 89 -21.94 -2.43 -35.74
N THR A 90 -22.62 -2.58 -36.87
CA THR A 90 -22.61 -1.53 -37.91
C THR A 90 -24.05 -1.09 -38.16
N SER A 91 -24.31 0.21 -38.07
CA SER A 91 -25.62 0.80 -38.36
C SER A 91 -25.54 1.64 -39.63
N LEU A 92 -26.35 1.29 -40.64
CA LEU A 92 -26.56 2.09 -41.83
C LEU A 92 -27.80 2.96 -41.63
N ILE A 93 -27.60 4.26 -41.54
CA ILE A 93 -28.69 5.23 -41.28
C ILE A 93 -29.08 5.90 -42.57
N LEU A 94 -30.31 5.71 -42.97
CA LEU A 94 -30.91 6.27 -44.15
C LEU A 94 -31.90 7.36 -43.72
N CYS A 95 -31.50 8.61 -43.79
CA CYS A 95 -32.28 9.77 -43.36
C CYS A 95 -31.91 11.04 -44.14
N GLU A 96 -32.77 12.05 -44.10
CA GLU A 96 -32.40 13.39 -44.61
C GLU A 96 -31.39 14.06 -43.73
N PRO A 97 -30.56 15.00 -44.26
CA PRO A 97 -29.47 15.61 -43.51
C PRO A 97 -29.85 16.17 -42.14
N TYR A 98 -30.96 16.86 -42.04
CA TYR A 98 -31.41 17.47 -40.78
C TYR A 98 -31.83 16.45 -39.73
N GLU A 99 -32.46 15.36 -40.18
CA GLU A 99 -32.87 14.24 -39.30
C GLU A 99 -31.64 13.43 -38.82
N CYS A 100 -30.65 13.26 -39.70
CA CYS A 100 -29.38 12.67 -39.36
C CYS A 100 -28.70 13.44 -38.21
N GLU A 101 -28.76 14.77 -38.23
CA GLU A 101 -28.23 15.61 -37.14
C GLU A 101 -28.98 15.42 -35.84
N SER A 102 -30.32 15.33 -35.87
CA SER A 102 -31.14 15.07 -34.69
C SER A 102 -30.82 13.68 -34.06
N ILE A 103 -30.80 12.62 -34.89
CA ILE A 103 -30.46 11.28 -34.46
C ILE A 103 -29.06 11.28 -33.82
N PHE A 104 -28.12 12.02 -34.41
CA PHE A 104 -26.77 12.09 -33.91
C PHE A 104 -26.66 12.80 -32.56
N CYS A 105 -27.43 13.86 -32.33
CA CYS A 105 -27.56 14.50 -31.03
C CYS A 105 -28.14 13.52 -29.98
N GLU A 106 -29.24 12.82 -30.33
CA GLU A 106 -29.87 11.87 -29.42
C GLU A 106 -28.97 10.68 -29.06
N LEU A 107 -28.17 10.16 -30.01
CA LEU A 107 -27.15 9.12 -29.73
C LEU A 107 -26.10 9.64 -28.73
N THR A 108 -25.74 10.92 -28.82
CA THR A 108 -24.81 11.58 -27.92
C THR A 108 -25.40 11.74 -26.52
N GLU A 109 -26.64 12.16 -26.41
CA GLU A 109 -27.36 12.34 -25.14
C GLU A 109 -27.58 11.02 -24.41
N ASN A 110 -27.92 9.96 -25.16
CA ASN A 110 -28.10 8.61 -24.63
C ASN A 110 -26.77 7.88 -24.34
N ASN A 111 -25.63 8.52 -24.52
CA ASN A 111 -24.30 7.95 -24.28
C ASN A 111 -23.99 6.68 -25.08
N LEU A 112 -24.57 6.55 -26.27
CA LEU A 112 -24.37 5.42 -27.20
C LEU A 112 -23.15 5.61 -28.13
N ILE A 113 -22.25 6.47 -27.75
CA ILE A 113 -21.02 6.77 -28.47
C ILE A 113 -19.96 5.77 -28.05
N HIS A 114 -19.63 4.84 -28.93
CA HIS A 114 -18.66 3.79 -28.64
C HIS A 114 -17.89 3.37 -29.88
N SER A 115 -16.61 3.06 -29.75
CA SER A 115 -15.76 2.59 -30.85
C SER A 115 -16.19 1.24 -31.44
N MET A 116 -16.98 0.47 -30.72
CA MET A 116 -17.54 -0.82 -31.20
C MET A 116 -18.68 -0.63 -32.19
N ILE A 117 -19.31 0.55 -32.26
CA ILE A 117 -20.42 0.82 -33.18
C ILE A 117 -19.93 1.69 -34.32
N LEU A 118 -20.09 1.20 -35.54
CA LEU A 118 -19.84 1.98 -36.75
C LEU A 118 -21.16 2.57 -37.25
N TYR A 119 -21.25 3.90 -37.27
CA TYR A 119 -22.37 4.63 -37.83
C TYR A 119 -22.07 5.01 -39.26
N MET A 120 -22.82 4.47 -40.21
CA MET A 120 -22.75 4.83 -41.65
C MET A 120 -23.96 5.65 -42.01
N PHE A 121 -23.74 6.89 -42.40
CA PHE A 121 -24.80 7.80 -42.86
C PHE A 121 -24.79 7.87 -44.36
N PHE A 122 -25.93 7.73 -44.97
CA PHE A 122 -26.09 8.02 -46.37
C PHE A 122 -26.50 9.49 -46.56
N TRP A 123 -25.65 10.26 -47.20
CA TRP A 123 -25.83 11.70 -47.41
C TRP A 123 -26.08 11.98 -48.89
N SER A 124 -27.35 12.19 -49.24
CA SER A 124 -27.79 12.27 -50.64
C SER A 124 -27.50 13.59 -51.34
N TYR A 125 -27.41 14.70 -50.59
CA TYR A 125 -27.29 16.04 -51.21
C TYR A 125 -26.23 16.90 -50.51
N GLY A 126 -25.38 17.54 -51.31
CA GLY A 126 -24.45 18.57 -50.87
C GLY A 126 -23.29 18.10 -49.97
N PRO A 127 -22.48 19.03 -49.51
CA PRO A 127 -21.46 18.75 -48.52
C PRO A 127 -22.09 18.45 -47.14
N VAL A 128 -21.41 17.69 -46.32
CA VAL A 128 -21.80 17.45 -44.94
C VAL A 128 -21.82 18.78 -44.18
N SER A 129 -22.87 19.04 -43.39
CA SER A 129 -23.04 20.32 -42.71
C SER A 129 -22.01 20.52 -41.59
N ASP A 130 -21.66 21.79 -41.34
CA ASP A 130 -20.74 22.15 -40.25
C ASP A 130 -21.35 21.80 -38.89
N THR A 131 -22.66 21.84 -38.72
CA THR A 131 -23.37 21.45 -37.51
C THR A 131 -23.20 19.96 -37.23
N PHE A 132 -23.32 19.09 -38.23
CA PHE A 132 -23.03 17.66 -38.09
C PHE A 132 -21.57 17.42 -37.70
N LEU A 133 -20.61 18.11 -38.32
CA LEU A 133 -19.19 17.97 -37.98
C LEU A 133 -18.88 18.42 -36.55
N MET A 134 -19.51 19.51 -36.08
CA MET A 134 -19.34 20.00 -34.71
C MET A 134 -19.98 19.09 -33.65
N THR A 135 -21.07 18.43 -34.01
CA THR A 135 -21.76 17.50 -33.12
C THR A 135 -21.01 16.14 -32.99
N MET A 136 -20.25 15.80 -34.04
CA MET A 136 -19.50 14.53 -34.08
C MET A 136 -18.40 14.55 -33.03
N LYS A 137 -18.49 13.62 -32.08
CA LYS A 137 -17.48 13.42 -31.04
C LYS A 137 -16.47 12.38 -31.48
N GLU A 138 -15.26 12.52 -31.02
CA GLU A 138 -14.14 11.66 -31.42
C GLU A 138 -14.32 10.18 -31.07
N ALA A 139 -15.05 9.88 -30.01
CA ALA A 139 -15.35 8.50 -29.62
C ALA A 139 -16.20 7.74 -30.65
N MET A 140 -16.79 8.43 -31.62
CA MET A 140 -17.67 7.82 -32.62
C MET A 140 -16.89 7.36 -33.84
N ARG A 141 -17.20 6.18 -34.33
CA ARG A 141 -16.78 5.70 -35.66
C ARG A 141 -17.88 6.08 -36.65
N VAL A 142 -17.62 7.11 -37.43
CA VAL A 142 -18.60 7.66 -38.38
C VAL A 142 -18.05 7.58 -39.80
N ALA A 143 -18.80 6.95 -40.66
CA ALA A 143 -18.58 6.94 -42.08
C ALA A 143 -19.77 7.66 -42.79
N VAL A 144 -19.47 8.51 -43.74
CA VAL A 144 -20.50 9.18 -44.56
C VAL A 144 -20.33 8.73 -46.01
N ILE A 145 -21.41 8.17 -46.57
CA ILE A 145 -21.47 7.74 -47.96
C ILE A 145 -22.18 8.82 -48.74
N THR A 146 -21.53 9.43 -49.71
CA THR A 146 -22.12 10.45 -50.60
C THR A 146 -22.19 9.95 -52.02
N ASN A 147 -23.23 10.38 -52.76
CA ASN A 147 -23.39 10.07 -54.17
C ASN A 147 -23.20 11.33 -55.05
N PRO A 148 -21.96 11.64 -55.47
CA PRO A 148 -21.73 12.82 -56.33
C PRO A 148 -22.16 12.66 -57.78
N ARG A 149 -22.29 11.42 -58.28
CA ARG A 149 -22.72 11.07 -59.65
C ARG A 149 -23.42 9.74 -59.62
N GLU A 150 -24.27 9.48 -60.62
CA GLU A 150 -24.86 8.15 -60.77
C GLU A 150 -23.79 7.06 -60.77
N SER A 151 -24.07 5.96 -60.01
CA SER A 151 -23.19 4.81 -59.88
C SER A 151 -21.78 5.08 -59.31
N VAL A 152 -21.56 6.23 -58.61
CA VAL A 152 -20.33 6.54 -57.92
C VAL A 152 -20.61 6.94 -56.47
N PHE A 153 -20.07 6.17 -55.52
CA PHE A 153 -20.21 6.46 -54.09
C PHE A 153 -18.87 6.78 -53.47
N ARG A 154 -18.77 7.87 -52.75
CA ARG A 154 -17.59 8.27 -51.99
C ARG A 154 -17.81 7.99 -50.53
N ILE A 155 -16.79 7.38 -49.88
CA ILE A 155 -16.80 7.02 -48.47
C ILE A 155 -15.85 7.93 -47.73
N TYR A 156 -16.41 8.79 -46.88
CA TYR A 156 -15.67 9.64 -45.99
C TYR A 156 -15.66 9.02 -44.60
N TYR A 157 -14.55 9.14 -43.87
CA TYR A 157 -14.41 8.59 -42.53
C TYR A 157 -13.74 9.61 -41.62
N ASN A 158 -14.10 9.62 -40.34
CA ASN A 158 -13.49 10.52 -39.36
C ASN A 158 -12.03 10.14 -39.14
N GLN A 159 -11.18 11.18 -39.01
CA GLN A 159 -9.73 11.05 -38.82
C GLN A 159 -9.28 11.85 -37.61
N ALA A 160 -8.15 11.48 -37.03
CA ALA A 160 -7.49 12.27 -35.99
C ALA A 160 -7.09 13.66 -36.54
N THR A 161 -7.41 14.72 -35.82
CA THR A 161 -7.09 16.08 -36.17
C THR A 161 -6.44 16.82 -35.00
N PRO A 162 -5.62 17.88 -35.29
CA PRO A 162 -4.97 18.62 -34.21
C PRO A 162 -5.94 19.47 -33.38
N ASP A 163 -7.07 19.87 -33.93
CA ASP A 163 -7.93 20.96 -33.40
C ASP A 163 -9.20 20.48 -32.67
N HIS A 164 -9.30 19.23 -32.26
CA HIS A 164 -10.54 18.64 -31.72
C HIS A 164 -11.76 18.69 -32.66
N LEU A 165 -11.60 19.27 -33.82
CA LEU A 165 -12.62 19.32 -34.87
C LEU A 165 -12.51 18.02 -35.67
N ASN A 166 -13.59 17.25 -35.70
CA ASN A 166 -13.63 16.04 -36.49
C ASN A 166 -13.78 16.38 -37.97
N HIS A 167 -12.80 15.99 -38.75
CA HIS A 167 -12.85 16.13 -40.20
C HIS A 167 -13.11 14.79 -40.84
N LEU A 168 -14.08 14.77 -41.74
CA LEU A 168 -14.34 13.64 -42.61
C LEU A 168 -13.38 13.73 -43.82
N THR A 169 -12.52 12.72 -43.95
CA THR A 169 -11.63 12.61 -45.11
C THR A 169 -12.09 11.51 -46.03
N LEU A 170 -11.90 11.72 -47.34
CA LEU A 170 -12.19 10.71 -48.35
C LEU A 170 -11.22 9.53 -48.18
N VAL A 171 -11.71 8.39 -47.75
CA VAL A 171 -10.89 7.20 -47.50
C VAL A 171 -11.01 6.16 -48.61
N ASN A 172 -12.20 6.07 -49.23
CA ASN A 172 -12.48 5.09 -50.27
C ASN A 172 -13.58 5.59 -51.20
N TRP A 173 -13.74 4.96 -52.36
CA TRP A 173 -14.89 5.16 -53.25
C TRP A 173 -15.25 3.86 -53.94
N TRP A 174 -16.49 3.79 -54.39
CA TRP A 174 -17.02 2.69 -55.13
C TRP A 174 -17.47 3.19 -56.53
N SER A 175 -17.08 2.46 -57.57
CA SER A 175 -17.51 2.69 -58.96
C SER A 175 -17.51 1.31 -59.66
N GLY A 176 -18.58 0.52 -59.42
CA GLY A 176 -18.67 -0.87 -59.81
C GLY A 176 -17.86 -1.84 -58.94
N ARG A 177 -16.88 -1.36 -58.22
CA ARG A 177 -16.08 -2.07 -57.19
C ARG A 177 -15.48 -1.08 -56.20
N LEU A 178 -15.09 -1.56 -55.01
CA LEU A 178 -14.30 -0.79 -54.04
C LEU A 178 -12.90 -0.56 -54.55
N TYR A 179 -12.41 0.68 -54.37
CA TYR A 179 -11.08 1.06 -54.79
C TYR A 179 -9.97 0.53 -53.87
N LYS A 180 -10.21 0.55 -52.58
CA LYS A 180 -9.26 0.09 -51.55
C LYS A 180 -9.82 -1.01 -50.67
N SER A 181 -8.93 -1.91 -50.21
CA SER A 181 -9.21 -2.85 -49.15
C SER A 181 -8.14 -2.66 -48.05
N PRO A 182 -8.51 -2.55 -46.77
CA PRO A 182 -9.87 -2.60 -46.19
C PRO A 182 -10.71 -1.37 -46.57
N VAL A 183 -12.02 -1.48 -46.43
CA VAL A 183 -12.98 -0.41 -46.77
C VAL A 183 -12.72 0.85 -45.98
N LEU A 184 -12.52 0.71 -44.67
CA LEU A 184 -12.17 1.78 -43.75
C LEU A 184 -10.78 1.52 -43.17
N PRO A 185 -9.98 2.55 -42.92
CA PRO A 185 -8.69 2.39 -42.28
C PRO A 185 -8.87 1.87 -40.84
N PRO A 186 -8.08 0.88 -40.38
CA PRO A 186 -8.15 0.42 -39.00
C PRO A 186 -7.72 1.51 -38.00
N ALA A 187 -8.21 1.42 -36.78
CA ALA A 187 -8.04 2.48 -35.77
C ALA A 187 -6.56 2.77 -35.42
N ASP A 188 -5.71 1.75 -35.45
CA ASP A 188 -4.28 1.89 -35.24
C ASP A 188 -3.58 2.74 -36.30
N LYS A 189 -4.04 2.71 -37.56
CA LYS A 189 -3.55 3.62 -38.62
C LYS A 189 -4.10 5.03 -38.52
N VAL A 190 -5.32 5.18 -38.06
CA VAL A 190 -5.95 6.51 -37.90
C VAL A 190 -5.29 7.30 -36.77
N TYR A 191 -5.00 6.61 -35.64
CA TYR A 191 -4.52 7.25 -34.41
C TYR A 191 -3.04 7.00 -34.11
N HIS A 192 -2.24 6.58 -35.09
CA HIS A 192 -0.80 6.42 -34.90
C HIS A 192 -0.04 7.74 -34.75
N ASP A 193 -0.63 8.83 -35.25
CA ASP A 193 -0.11 10.19 -35.17
C ASP A 193 -1.25 11.17 -34.91
N PHE A 194 -1.23 11.84 -33.74
CA PHE A 194 -2.21 12.85 -33.34
C PHE A 194 -1.89 14.25 -33.87
N LYS A 195 -0.88 14.40 -34.71
CA LYS A 195 -0.53 15.65 -35.39
C LYS A 195 -0.39 16.87 -34.47
N GLY A 196 0.10 16.65 -33.25
CA GLY A 196 0.32 17.73 -32.28
C GLY A 196 -0.92 18.15 -31.48
N ARG A 197 -1.99 17.36 -31.48
CA ARG A 197 -3.19 17.57 -30.66
C ARG A 197 -2.85 17.80 -29.20
N VAL A 198 -3.60 18.66 -28.51
CA VAL A 198 -3.45 18.94 -27.09
C VAL A 198 -4.54 18.22 -26.28
N PHE A 199 -4.16 17.31 -25.39
CA PHE A 199 -5.07 16.64 -24.49
C PHE A 199 -5.15 17.34 -23.12
N GLU A 200 -6.33 17.40 -22.53
CA GLU A 200 -6.55 17.91 -21.18
C GLU A 200 -6.55 16.76 -20.17
N VAL A 201 -5.53 16.73 -19.30
CA VAL A 201 -5.27 15.62 -18.37
C VAL A 201 -5.37 16.13 -16.94
N PRO A 202 -6.35 15.68 -16.15
CA PRO A 202 -6.39 15.99 -14.73
C PRO A 202 -5.22 15.30 -14.02
N VAL A 203 -4.62 15.97 -13.02
CA VAL A 203 -3.51 15.40 -12.26
C VAL A 203 -3.71 15.56 -10.76
N LEU A 204 -3.29 14.56 -10.01
CA LEU A 204 -3.34 14.54 -8.55
C LEU A 204 -1.92 14.46 -7.98
N HIS A 205 -1.68 15.14 -6.85
CA HIS A 205 -0.43 14.97 -6.12
C HIS A 205 -0.43 13.61 -5.42
N ALA A 206 0.32 12.68 -5.97
CA ALA A 206 0.46 11.32 -5.49
C ALA A 206 1.89 10.79 -5.78
N PRO A 207 2.88 11.07 -4.93
CA PRO A 207 4.21 10.48 -5.06
C PRO A 207 4.16 8.94 -4.98
N PRO A 208 4.97 8.20 -5.75
CA PRO A 208 5.95 8.63 -6.76
C PRO A 208 5.37 8.86 -8.16
N TRP A 209 4.06 8.77 -8.32
CA TRP A 209 3.37 8.81 -9.61
C TRP A 209 3.44 10.18 -10.24
N HIS A 210 2.98 11.23 -9.52
CA HIS A 210 3.06 12.63 -9.92
C HIS A 210 3.46 13.52 -8.74
N PHE A 211 4.40 14.43 -8.97
CA PHE A 211 4.77 15.49 -8.04
C PHE A 211 4.15 16.79 -8.50
N VAL A 212 3.07 17.21 -7.85
CA VAL A 212 2.32 18.41 -8.19
C VAL A 212 2.56 19.49 -7.12
N LYS A 213 2.95 20.69 -7.57
CA LYS A 213 2.99 21.90 -6.75
C LYS A 213 1.79 22.76 -7.05
N TYR A 214 1.06 23.13 -6.02
CA TYR A 214 -0.08 24.05 -6.11
C TYR A 214 0.42 25.46 -5.82
N ASN A 215 0.30 26.37 -6.81
CA ASN A 215 0.68 27.75 -6.66
C ASN A 215 -0.48 28.58 -6.08
N ASN A 216 -0.16 29.75 -5.50
CA ASN A 216 -1.17 30.64 -4.92
C ASN A 216 -2.17 31.20 -5.96
N ASP A 217 -1.80 31.19 -7.23
CA ASP A 217 -2.61 31.67 -8.35
C ASP A 217 -3.59 30.64 -8.92
N ASN A 218 -3.91 29.60 -8.15
CA ASN A 218 -4.69 28.44 -8.59
C ASN A 218 -4.12 27.71 -9.82
N THR A 219 -2.87 27.97 -10.17
CA THR A 219 -2.16 27.22 -11.20
C THR A 219 -1.42 26.06 -10.57
N ILE A 220 -1.24 24.98 -11.34
CA ILE A 220 -0.45 23.83 -10.92
C ILE A 220 0.81 23.72 -11.75
N SER A 221 1.89 23.22 -11.13
CA SER A 221 3.11 22.84 -11.82
C SER A 221 3.46 21.41 -11.47
N VAL A 222 3.56 20.54 -12.49
CA VAL A 222 4.03 19.17 -12.33
C VAL A 222 5.54 19.17 -12.46
N THR A 223 6.22 18.72 -11.40
CA THR A 223 7.70 18.73 -11.33
C THR A 223 8.30 17.39 -11.76
N GLY A 224 7.48 16.41 -12.10
CA GLY A 224 7.88 15.09 -12.56
C GLY A 224 7.08 13.97 -11.88
N GLY A 225 7.60 12.78 -11.97
CA GLY A 225 7.04 11.56 -11.44
C GLY A 225 7.16 10.40 -12.42
N ARG A 226 6.86 9.19 -11.96
CA ARG A 226 6.91 7.99 -12.80
C ARG A 226 5.92 8.10 -13.98
N ASP A 227 4.69 8.52 -13.70
CA ASP A 227 3.63 8.55 -14.70
C ASP A 227 3.74 9.77 -15.61
N ASP A 228 4.28 10.88 -15.14
CA ASP A 228 4.63 12.03 -15.98
C ASP A 228 5.68 11.64 -17.04
N LYS A 229 6.70 10.86 -16.66
CA LYS A 229 7.68 10.33 -17.63
C LYS A 229 7.04 9.37 -18.62
N LEU A 230 6.17 8.47 -18.14
CA LEU A 230 5.45 7.54 -19.00
C LEU A 230 4.61 8.28 -20.02
N LEU A 231 3.83 9.28 -19.58
CA LEU A 231 3.00 10.10 -20.47
C LEU A 231 3.85 10.87 -21.49
N SER A 232 5.00 11.40 -21.07
CA SER A 232 5.94 12.08 -21.96
C SER A 232 6.44 11.16 -23.08
N ILE A 233 6.71 9.88 -22.79
CA ILE A 233 7.15 8.91 -23.79
C ILE A 233 6.01 8.58 -24.76
N ILE A 234 4.80 8.32 -24.25
CA ILE A 234 3.61 8.05 -25.07
C ILE A 234 3.32 9.25 -25.98
N ALA A 235 3.35 10.48 -25.43
CA ALA A 235 3.11 11.71 -26.17
C ALA A 235 4.10 11.92 -27.31
N LYS A 236 5.39 11.64 -27.07
CA LYS A 236 6.42 11.71 -28.14
C LYS A 236 6.21 10.65 -29.21
N LYS A 237 5.82 9.42 -28.82
CA LYS A 237 5.61 8.32 -29.75
C LYS A 237 4.41 8.55 -30.66
N LEU A 238 3.32 9.09 -30.09
CA LEU A 238 2.06 9.31 -30.80
C LEU A 238 1.89 10.77 -31.28
N ASN A 239 2.92 11.61 -31.11
CA ASN A 239 2.93 13.01 -31.56
C ASN A 239 1.74 13.82 -31.06
N PHE A 240 1.54 13.86 -29.74
CA PHE A 240 0.57 14.74 -29.11
C PHE A 240 1.19 15.59 -28.00
N LYS A 241 0.48 16.65 -27.59
CA LYS A 241 0.80 17.50 -26.44
C LYS A 241 -0.25 17.27 -25.37
N TYR A 242 0.08 17.56 -24.12
CA TYR A 242 -0.87 17.48 -23.02
C TYR A 242 -0.73 18.68 -22.10
N LYS A 243 -1.85 19.05 -21.49
CA LYS A 243 -1.93 20.13 -20.51
C LYS A 243 -2.54 19.57 -19.24
N TYR A 244 -1.79 19.68 -18.15
CA TYR A 244 -2.31 19.30 -16.84
C TYR A 244 -3.22 20.38 -16.27
N TYR A 245 -4.27 19.94 -15.58
CA TYR A 245 -5.14 20.82 -14.80
C TYR A 245 -5.52 20.20 -13.46
N ASP A 246 -5.87 21.07 -12.48
CA ASP A 246 -6.26 20.67 -11.12
C ASP A 246 -7.74 20.28 -11.09
N PRO A 247 -8.09 19.04 -10.78
CA PRO A 247 -9.49 18.65 -10.65
C PRO A 247 -10.09 19.24 -9.38
N PRO A 248 -11.36 19.74 -9.41
CA PRO A 248 -11.97 20.45 -8.28
C PRO A 248 -12.03 19.62 -6.99
N ASP A 249 -12.30 18.33 -7.11
CA ASP A 249 -12.45 17.44 -5.94
C ASP A 249 -11.11 16.86 -5.46
N ARG A 250 -10.03 16.99 -6.23
CA ARG A 250 -8.70 16.41 -5.95
C ARG A 250 -8.76 14.97 -5.44
N SER A 251 -9.64 14.15 -6.01
CA SER A 251 -9.85 12.74 -5.68
C SER A 251 -9.96 11.88 -6.92
N GLN A 252 -9.62 10.59 -6.81
CA GLN A 252 -9.72 9.66 -7.96
C GLN A 252 -11.18 9.35 -8.32
N GLY A 253 -12.00 9.07 -7.34
CA GLY A 253 -13.34 8.51 -7.48
C GLY A 253 -13.35 6.99 -7.36
N SER A 254 -14.33 6.45 -6.63
CA SER A 254 -14.39 5.01 -6.33
C SER A 254 -15.66 4.31 -6.76
N SER A 255 -16.79 5.00 -6.77
CA SER A 255 -18.11 4.38 -7.00
C SER A 255 -19.12 5.40 -7.50
N ILE A 256 -20.23 4.88 -8.00
CA ILE A 256 -21.40 5.68 -8.34
C ILE A 256 -22.02 6.24 -7.06
N SER A 257 -22.24 7.55 -7.03
CA SER A 257 -23.00 8.20 -5.94
C SER A 257 -24.45 7.68 -5.94
N SER A 258 -25.15 7.82 -4.82
CA SER A 258 -26.58 7.54 -4.71
C SER A 258 -27.45 8.22 -5.80
N ASN A 259 -26.94 9.28 -6.40
CA ASN A 259 -27.58 10.03 -7.50
C ASN A 259 -27.17 9.52 -8.90
N GLY A 260 -26.55 8.36 -9.03
CA GLY A 260 -26.13 7.80 -10.33
C GLY A 260 -24.93 8.49 -10.97
N THR A 261 -24.21 9.38 -10.28
CA THR A 261 -23.09 10.15 -10.84
C THR A 261 -21.76 9.72 -10.24
N PHE A 262 -20.74 9.64 -11.06
CA PHE A 262 -19.35 9.48 -10.62
C PHE A 262 -18.76 10.81 -10.16
N LYS A 263 -17.98 10.79 -9.06
CA LYS A 263 -17.21 11.92 -8.53
C LYS A 263 -15.72 11.77 -8.83
N GLY A 264 -14.96 12.83 -8.57
CA GLY A 264 -13.51 12.83 -8.75
C GLY A 264 -13.09 12.90 -10.22
N THR A 265 -11.83 12.56 -10.48
CA THR A 265 -11.24 12.59 -11.83
C THR A 265 -11.94 11.63 -12.79
N LEU A 266 -12.33 10.44 -12.32
CA LEU A 266 -13.09 9.49 -13.14
C LEU A 266 -14.47 10.05 -13.53
N GLY A 267 -15.09 10.85 -12.65
CA GLY A 267 -16.33 11.54 -12.96
C GLY A 267 -16.17 12.64 -14.04
N LEU A 268 -14.99 13.25 -14.14
CA LEU A 268 -14.68 14.20 -15.22
C LEU A 268 -14.55 13.49 -16.56
N ILE A 269 -13.90 12.33 -16.60
CA ILE A 269 -13.80 11.49 -17.81
C ILE A 269 -15.17 10.98 -18.22
N TRP A 270 -15.97 10.48 -17.29
CA TRP A 270 -17.34 10.03 -17.55
C TRP A 270 -18.22 11.11 -18.15
N LYS A 271 -18.07 12.36 -17.67
CA LYS A 271 -18.76 13.54 -18.21
C LYS A 271 -18.11 14.10 -19.48
N ARG A 272 -17.08 13.44 -20.02
CA ARG A 272 -16.29 13.87 -21.18
C ARG A 272 -15.69 15.28 -21.05
N LYS A 273 -15.36 15.70 -19.81
CA LYS A 273 -14.67 16.95 -19.50
C LYS A 273 -13.14 16.79 -19.40
N ALA A 274 -12.67 15.56 -19.41
CA ALA A 274 -11.27 15.18 -19.44
C ALA A 274 -11.08 14.08 -20.47
N ASP A 275 -9.95 14.06 -21.15
CA ASP A 275 -9.69 13.06 -22.18
C ASP A 275 -9.31 11.71 -21.58
N PHE A 276 -8.35 11.71 -20.66
CA PHE A 276 -7.92 10.51 -19.92
C PHE A 276 -7.27 10.90 -18.60
N PHE A 277 -7.08 9.94 -17.73
CA PHE A 277 -6.36 10.10 -16.45
C PHE A 277 -5.31 9.03 -16.29
N LEU A 278 -4.08 9.45 -16.00
CA LEU A 278 -2.94 8.58 -15.69
C LEU A 278 -2.51 8.83 -14.24
N GLY A 279 -2.34 7.74 -13.50
CA GLY A 279 -1.95 7.73 -12.09
C GLY A 279 -2.08 6.33 -11.52
N ASP A 280 -2.06 6.19 -10.21
CA ASP A 280 -2.29 4.91 -9.53
C ASP A 280 -3.81 4.58 -9.49
N VAL A 281 -4.41 4.43 -10.67
CA VAL A 281 -5.84 4.12 -10.81
C VAL A 281 -6.03 2.62 -10.90
N THR A 282 -6.46 2.01 -9.82
CA THR A 282 -6.75 0.58 -9.77
C THR A 282 -8.00 0.27 -10.60
N MET A 283 -7.90 -0.76 -11.44
CA MET A 283 -9.04 -1.30 -12.18
C MET A 283 -9.99 -2.02 -11.21
N THR A 284 -11.24 -1.56 -11.12
CA THR A 284 -12.32 -2.21 -10.35
C THR A 284 -13.58 -2.29 -11.20
N TRP A 285 -14.46 -3.22 -10.86
CA TRP A 285 -15.73 -3.43 -11.59
C TRP A 285 -16.57 -2.15 -11.61
N GLU A 286 -16.67 -1.45 -10.49
CA GLU A 286 -17.43 -0.21 -10.39
C GLU A 286 -16.86 0.89 -11.28
N ARG A 287 -15.54 0.97 -11.40
CA ARG A 287 -14.87 1.97 -12.24
C ARG A 287 -15.00 1.67 -13.73
N LEU A 288 -15.04 0.39 -14.11
CA LEU A 288 -15.30 -0.03 -15.50
C LEU A 288 -16.65 0.43 -16.04
N GLN A 289 -17.61 0.74 -15.16
CA GLN A 289 -18.90 1.31 -15.56
C GLN A 289 -18.79 2.79 -15.96
N ALA A 290 -17.73 3.49 -15.56
CA ALA A 290 -17.52 4.90 -15.83
C ALA A 290 -16.46 5.17 -16.88
N VAL A 291 -15.46 4.32 -17.00
CA VAL A 291 -14.28 4.51 -17.85
C VAL A 291 -13.82 3.20 -18.46
N GLU A 292 -13.14 3.28 -19.59
CA GLU A 292 -12.34 2.17 -20.13
C GLU A 292 -10.91 2.25 -19.63
N PHE A 293 -10.28 1.11 -19.43
CA PHE A 293 -8.90 1.03 -18.99
C PHE A 293 -7.99 0.53 -20.10
N SER A 294 -6.82 1.14 -20.21
CA SER A 294 -5.74 0.65 -21.07
C SER A 294 -5.15 -0.66 -20.55
N PHE A 295 -4.17 -1.18 -21.28
CA PHE A 295 -3.27 -2.20 -20.73
C PHE A 295 -2.62 -1.70 -19.44
N MET A 296 -2.35 -2.60 -18.50
CA MET A 296 -1.83 -2.26 -17.18
C MET A 296 -0.49 -1.52 -17.26
N THR A 297 -0.40 -0.41 -16.54
CA THR A 297 0.85 0.33 -16.36
C THR A 297 1.62 -0.11 -15.13
N LEU A 298 0.93 -0.71 -14.17
CA LEU A 298 1.49 -1.18 -12.90
C LEU A 298 0.73 -2.41 -12.41
N ALA A 299 1.49 -3.44 -12.02
CA ALA A 299 1.00 -4.54 -11.20
C ALA A 299 1.50 -4.35 -9.77
N ASP A 300 0.60 -4.11 -8.84
CA ASP A 300 0.89 -3.82 -7.44
C ASP A 300 0.06 -4.72 -6.52
N SER A 301 0.22 -4.57 -5.24
CA SER A 301 -0.57 -5.23 -4.21
C SER A 301 -1.09 -4.24 -3.19
N GLY A 302 -2.21 -4.55 -2.55
CA GLY A 302 -2.61 -3.86 -1.34
C GLY A 302 -1.67 -4.22 -0.19
N ALA A 303 -1.39 -3.25 0.67
CA ALA A 303 -0.67 -3.44 1.92
C ALA A 303 -1.14 -2.43 2.96
N PHE A 304 -0.81 -2.66 4.21
CA PHE A 304 -0.96 -1.64 5.25
C PHE A 304 0.39 -1.34 5.91
N LEU A 305 0.50 -0.13 6.40
CA LEU A 305 1.67 0.40 7.05
C LEU A 305 1.37 0.68 8.51
N THR A 306 2.22 0.22 9.40
CA THR A 306 2.18 0.52 10.83
C THR A 306 3.49 1.13 11.29
N HIS A 307 3.50 1.71 12.48
CA HIS A 307 4.75 2.12 13.11
C HIS A 307 5.63 0.89 13.36
N ALA A 308 6.95 1.03 13.25
CA ALA A 308 7.91 -0.03 13.55
C ALA A 308 7.70 -0.57 14.98
N PRO A 309 7.77 -1.90 15.17
CA PRO A 309 7.56 -2.50 16.48
C PRO A 309 8.53 -1.94 17.51
N ALA A 310 8.01 -1.58 18.68
CA ALA A 310 8.78 -1.00 19.76
C ALA A 310 9.84 -1.97 20.26
N LYS A 311 10.97 -1.45 20.73
CA LYS A 311 11.93 -2.27 21.48
C LYS A 311 11.24 -2.73 22.75
N LEU A 312 11.32 -4.03 23.06
CA LEU A 312 10.80 -4.60 24.30
C LEU A 312 11.51 -3.97 25.50
N SER A 313 10.78 -3.76 26.62
CA SER A 313 11.34 -3.10 27.79
C SER A 313 12.63 -3.79 28.27
N GLU A 314 13.68 -3.02 28.36
CA GLU A 314 15.03 -3.48 28.72
C GLU A 314 15.14 -3.88 30.20
N THR A 315 14.22 -3.39 31.05
CA THR A 315 14.18 -3.69 32.50
C THR A 315 14.02 -5.16 32.84
N LEU A 316 13.33 -5.91 31.99
CA LEU A 316 13.12 -7.35 32.15
C LEU A 316 14.15 -8.21 31.40
N ALA A 317 15.22 -7.60 30.87
CA ALA A 317 16.23 -8.31 30.09
C ALA A 317 16.86 -9.49 30.87
N ILE A 318 16.96 -9.38 32.21
CA ILE A 318 17.53 -10.42 33.08
C ILE A 318 16.66 -11.68 33.13
N ILE A 319 15.32 -11.54 33.03
CA ILE A 319 14.42 -12.69 33.14
C ILE A 319 14.19 -13.35 31.77
N ARG A 320 14.38 -12.64 30.67
CA ARG A 320 14.13 -13.10 29.31
C ARG A 320 15.07 -14.12 28.68
N PRO A 321 16.34 -14.34 29.16
CA PRO A 321 17.21 -15.37 28.60
C PRO A 321 16.58 -16.76 28.57
N PHE A 322 15.69 -17.05 29.50
CA PHE A 322 14.89 -18.27 29.50
C PHE A 322 13.40 -17.95 29.36
N ARG A 323 12.66 -18.83 28.68
CA ARG A 323 11.19 -18.77 28.67
C ARG A 323 10.68 -19.01 30.10
N TRP A 324 9.52 -18.44 30.39
CA TRP A 324 8.91 -18.57 31.73
C TRP A 324 8.80 -20.02 32.22
N GLU A 325 8.56 -20.96 31.31
CA GLU A 325 8.45 -22.40 31.57
C GLU A 325 9.75 -23.03 32.08
N VAL A 326 10.92 -22.47 31.79
CA VAL A 326 12.23 -22.97 32.16
C VAL A 326 12.58 -22.59 33.60
N TRP A 327 12.12 -21.43 34.10
CA TRP A 327 12.45 -20.97 35.45
C TRP A 327 12.01 -21.90 36.56
N PRO A 328 10.77 -22.47 36.57
CA PRO A 328 10.39 -23.48 37.57
C PRO A 328 11.31 -24.70 37.60
N LEU A 329 11.78 -25.15 36.42
CA LEU A 329 12.72 -26.27 36.32
C LEU A 329 14.08 -25.92 36.89
N VAL A 330 14.61 -24.72 36.64
CA VAL A 330 15.87 -24.25 37.24
C VAL A 330 15.78 -24.17 38.76
N PHE A 331 14.66 -23.65 39.29
CA PHE A 331 14.44 -23.66 40.75
C PHE A 331 14.26 -25.05 41.32
N ALA A 332 13.56 -25.94 40.63
CA ALA A 332 13.40 -27.33 41.06
C ALA A 332 14.75 -28.07 41.08
N THR A 333 15.60 -27.88 40.06
CA THR A 333 16.95 -28.48 40.04
C THR A 333 17.80 -27.95 41.19
N LEU A 334 17.76 -26.67 41.50
CA LEU A 334 18.47 -26.10 42.66
C LEU A 334 18.00 -26.69 43.99
N LEU A 335 16.69 -26.85 44.17
CA LEU A 335 16.09 -27.41 45.38
C LEU A 335 16.42 -28.92 45.55
N VAL A 336 16.50 -29.68 44.47
CA VAL A 336 16.73 -31.13 44.49
C VAL A 336 18.22 -31.47 44.62
N THR A 337 19.12 -30.70 44.02
CA THR A 337 20.56 -31.01 43.99
C THR A 337 21.22 -30.98 45.40
N GLY A 338 20.80 -30.03 46.27
CA GLY A 338 21.28 -29.96 47.63
C GLY A 338 20.99 -31.25 48.48
N PRO A 339 19.72 -31.64 48.62
CA PRO A 339 19.32 -32.89 49.24
C PRO A 339 19.93 -34.12 48.56
N ALA A 340 20.02 -34.18 47.23
CA ALA A 340 20.64 -35.29 46.53
C ALA A 340 22.10 -35.48 46.90
N LEU A 341 22.89 -34.39 46.95
CA LEU A 341 24.27 -34.40 47.39
C LEU A 341 24.38 -34.86 48.86
N TRP A 342 23.50 -34.36 49.74
CA TRP A 342 23.43 -34.76 51.12
C TRP A 342 23.17 -36.27 51.28
N ILE A 343 22.20 -36.83 50.52
CA ILE A 343 21.92 -38.28 50.56
C ILE A 343 23.15 -39.10 50.19
N VAL A 344 23.87 -38.72 49.13
CA VAL A 344 25.06 -39.39 48.63
C VAL A 344 26.19 -39.41 49.74
N ILE A 345 26.35 -38.29 50.45
CA ILE A 345 27.36 -38.13 51.49
C ILE A 345 26.93 -38.83 52.80
N ALA A 346 25.65 -38.70 53.16
CA ALA A 346 25.14 -39.26 54.44
C ALA A 346 24.83 -40.73 54.37
N ALA A 347 24.57 -41.34 53.22
CA ALA A 347 24.22 -42.78 53.11
C ALA A 347 25.19 -43.72 53.75
N PRO A 348 26.55 -43.62 53.65
CA PRO A 348 27.48 -44.48 54.31
C PRO A 348 27.46 -44.34 55.87
N SER A 349 27.27 -43.13 56.39
CA SER A 349 27.24 -42.84 57.83
C SER A 349 25.91 -43.25 58.46
N LEU A 350 24.78 -43.17 57.73
CA LEU A 350 23.47 -43.68 58.14
C LEU A 350 23.49 -45.22 58.27
N TRP A 351 24.16 -45.90 57.35
CA TRP A 351 24.28 -47.39 57.41
C TRP A 351 25.19 -47.83 58.49
N GLN A 352 26.25 -47.08 58.84
CA GLN A 352 27.21 -47.42 59.93
C GLN A 352 26.79 -46.87 61.32
N ARG A 353 25.59 -46.29 61.50
CA ARG A 353 25.06 -45.71 62.76
C ARG A 353 26.02 -44.72 63.44
N ARG A 354 26.91 -44.06 62.75
CA ARG A 354 27.81 -43.07 63.36
C ARG A 354 27.04 -41.78 63.65
N LYS A 355 27.22 -41.22 64.86
CA LYS A 355 26.64 -39.91 65.22
C LYS A 355 27.39 -38.83 64.49
N CYS A 356 26.80 -38.34 63.36
CA CYS A 356 27.22 -37.14 62.69
C CYS A 356 26.14 -36.08 62.90
N ASP A 357 26.54 -34.80 62.91
CA ASP A 357 25.63 -33.71 62.91
C ASP A 357 24.99 -33.58 61.49
N GLN A 358 23.86 -34.26 61.33
CA GLN A 358 23.16 -34.42 60.06
C GLN A 358 22.60 -33.09 59.55
N LEU A 359 22.18 -32.20 60.45
CA LEU A 359 21.58 -30.90 60.11
C LEU A 359 22.63 -29.90 59.57
N GLY A 360 23.81 -29.90 60.20
CA GLY A 360 24.96 -29.12 59.76
C GLY A 360 25.48 -29.55 58.38
N LEU A 361 25.54 -30.89 58.16
CA LEU A 361 25.92 -31.46 56.87
C LEU A 361 24.92 -31.13 55.78
N PHE A 362 23.61 -31.20 56.02
CA PHE A 362 22.54 -30.83 55.11
C PHE A 362 22.64 -29.36 54.69
N SER A 363 22.77 -28.46 55.68
CA SER A 363 22.92 -27.02 55.41
C SER A 363 24.18 -26.72 54.58
N SER A 364 25.31 -27.41 54.88
CA SER A 364 26.55 -27.25 54.09
C SER A 364 26.40 -27.73 52.66
N CYS A 365 25.69 -28.85 52.41
CA CYS A 365 25.42 -29.33 51.06
C CYS A 365 24.53 -28.41 50.27
N CYS A 366 23.44 -27.90 50.86
CA CYS A 366 22.56 -26.93 50.23
C CYS A 366 23.29 -25.62 49.92
N TRP A 367 24.12 -25.13 50.84
CA TRP A 367 24.93 -23.94 50.61
C TRP A 367 25.96 -24.14 49.49
N PHE A 368 26.65 -25.25 49.48
CA PHE A 368 27.62 -25.61 48.45
C PHE A 368 26.98 -25.70 47.06
N THR A 369 25.85 -26.36 46.92
CA THR A 369 25.14 -26.43 45.62
C THR A 369 24.66 -25.06 45.18
N THR A 370 24.17 -24.21 46.09
CA THR A 370 23.77 -22.84 45.77
C THR A 370 24.94 -22.01 45.25
N THR A 371 26.13 -22.12 45.88
CA THR A 371 27.34 -21.41 45.41
C THR A 371 27.79 -21.89 44.04
N LEU A 372 27.66 -23.20 43.71
CA LEU A 372 27.94 -23.71 42.37
C LEU A 372 26.99 -23.11 41.29
N PHE A 373 25.70 -23.05 41.59
CA PHE A 373 24.74 -22.42 40.66
C PHE A 373 25.01 -20.93 40.46
N LEU A 374 25.48 -20.23 41.50
CA LEU A 374 25.87 -18.81 41.43
C LEU A 374 27.27 -18.61 40.87
N ARG A 375 27.95 -19.66 40.40
CA ARG A 375 29.34 -19.63 39.89
C ARG A 375 30.34 -19.05 40.87
N GLN A 376 30.10 -19.26 42.18
CA GLN A 376 31.05 -18.85 43.23
C GLN A 376 31.89 -20.03 43.67
N SER A 377 33.19 -19.78 43.86
CA SER A 377 34.06 -20.82 44.47
C SER A 377 33.72 -20.98 45.94
N SER A 378 33.49 -22.21 46.38
CA SER A 378 33.30 -22.53 47.80
C SER A 378 34.63 -22.96 48.41
N SER A 379 35.00 -22.35 49.52
CA SER A 379 36.28 -22.65 50.25
C SER A 379 36.25 -23.98 51.00
N LYS A 380 35.08 -24.61 51.17
CA LYS A 380 34.93 -25.90 51.90
C LYS A 380 34.06 -26.85 51.10
N GLU A 381 34.67 -27.94 50.64
CA GLU A 381 33.89 -29.06 50.10
C GLU A 381 33.23 -29.80 51.26
N PRO A 382 31.96 -30.24 51.14
CA PRO A 382 31.22 -30.88 52.21
C PRO A 382 31.76 -32.30 52.61
N SER A 383 32.55 -32.92 51.73
CA SER A 383 33.18 -34.20 51.97
C SER A 383 34.36 -34.49 51.06
N SER A 384 35.43 -35.13 51.54
CA SER A 384 36.61 -35.54 50.77
C SER A 384 36.49 -36.94 50.13
N THR A 385 35.33 -37.59 50.22
CA THR A 385 35.09 -38.94 49.67
C THR A 385 35.04 -38.90 48.13
N HIS A 386 35.71 -39.82 47.43
CA HIS A 386 35.73 -39.87 45.96
C HIS A 386 34.35 -39.87 45.31
N LYS A 387 33.37 -40.57 45.88
CA LYS A 387 31.98 -40.60 45.38
C LYS A 387 31.31 -39.22 45.47
N ALA A 388 31.47 -38.49 46.58
CA ALA A 388 30.92 -37.15 46.76
C ALA A 388 31.59 -36.18 45.84
N ARG A 389 32.90 -36.30 45.63
CA ARG A 389 33.63 -35.43 44.68
C ARG A 389 33.16 -35.65 43.24
N LEU A 390 32.93 -36.90 42.80
CA LEU A 390 32.40 -37.17 41.45
C LEU A 390 31.01 -36.54 41.25
N VAL A 391 30.11 -36.69 42.21
CA VAL A 391 28.77 -36.09 42.15
C VAL A 391 28.86 -34.59 42.19
N SER A 392 29.73 -33.97 42.99
CA SER A 392 29.96 -32.54 43.03
C SER A 392 30.46 -32.01 41.69
N VAL A 393 31.35 -32.75 41.00
CA VAL A 393 31.84 -32.38 39.65
C VAL A 393 30.72 -32.45 38.63
N LEU A 394 29.87 -33.50 38.64
CA LEU A 394 28.71 -33.61 37.73
C LEU A 394 27.72 -32.48 37.96
N ILE A 395 27.40 -32.15 39.20
CA ILE A 395 26.51 -31.02 39.53
C ILE A 395 27.14 -29.69 39.05
N SER A 396 28.46 -29.50 39.26
CA SER A 396 29.19 -28.33 38.84
C SER A 396 29.16 -28.16 37.29
N LEU A 397 29.39 -29.26 36.56
CA LEU A 397 29.31 -29.25 35.10
C LEU A 397 27.89 -28.86 34.63
N GLY A 398 26.84 -29.47 35.17
CA GLY A 398 25.46 -29.13 34.83
C GLY A 398 25.08 -27.68 35.18
N ALA A 399 25.40 -27.25 36.40
CA ALA A 399 25.08 -25.91 36.86
C ALA A 399 25.87 -24.83 36.11
N THR A 400 27.19 -25.02 35.92
CA THR A 400 28.05 -24.01 35.36
C THR A 400 27.95 -23.94 33.83
N TYR A 401 28.12 -25.06 33.14
CA TYR A 401 28.17 -25.09 31.69
C TYR A 401 26.78 -25.14 31.04
N VAL A 402 25.86 -25.96 31.52
CA VAL A 402 24.55 -26.09 30.88
C VAL A 402 23.67 -24.91 31.24
N ILE A 403 23.45 -24.62 32.51
CA ILE A 403 22.50 -23.55 32.89
C ILE A 403 23.19 -22.19 32.85
N GLY A 404 24.36 -22.05 33.44
CA GLY A 404 25.04 -20.79 33.61
C GLY A 404 25.57 -20.20 32.31
N ASP A 405 26.21 -21.02 31.42
CA ASP A 405 26.71 -20.53 30.14
C ASP A 405 25.60 -20.26 29.13
N MET A 406 24.55 -21.11 29.09
CA MET A 406 23.36 -20.83 28.27
C MET A 406 22.67 -19.54 28.70
N TYR A 407 22.56 -19.29 30.02
CA TYR A 407 21.99 -18.04 30.50
C TYR A 407 22.85 -16.84 30.07
N SER A 408 24.16 -16.88 30.26
CA SER A 408 25.10 -15.80 29.91
C SER A 408 25.12 -15.55 28.41
N ALA A 409 25.17 -16.60 27.58
CA ALA A 409 25.14 -16.50 26.12
C ALA A 409 23.85 -15.86 25.61
N ASN A 410 22.69 -16.32 26.11
CA ASN A 410 21.40 -15.74 25.73
C ASN A 410 21.25 -14.32 26.23
N LEU A 411 21.72 -13.98 27.44
CA LEU A 411 21.69 -12.64 27.96
C LEU A 411 22.56 -11.68 27.10
N THR A 412 23.78 -12.11 26.76
CA THR A 412 24.67 -11.33 25.88
C THR A 412 24.03 -11.12 24.51
N SER A 413 23.41 -12.15 23.92
CA SER A 413 22.69 -12.03 22.65
C SER A 413 21.53 -11.04 22.75
N LEU A 414 20.73 -11.07 23.82
CA LEU A 414 19.60 -10.15 24.02
C LEU A 414 20.05 -8.69 24.27
N ILE A 415 21.21 -8.49 24.89
CA ILE A 415 21.79 -7.16 25.07
C ILE A 415 22.35 -6.65 23.76
N ALA A 416 23.05 -7.48 22.98
CA ALA A 416 23.63 -7.10 21.71
C ALA A 416 22.54 -6.80 20.65
N LYS A 417 21.44 -7.57 20.62
CA LYS A 417 20.31 -7.37 19.71
C LYS A 417 18.99 -7.37 20.49
N PRO A 418 18.54 -6.21 20.99
CA PRO A 418 17.31 -6.12 21.76
C PRO A 418 16.11 -6.63 20.95
N SER A 419 15.34 -7.54 21.56
CA SER A 419 14.13 -8.05 20.95
C SER A 419 13.11 -6.94 20.77
N ARG A 420 12.40 -6.94 19.62
CA ARG A 420 11.28 -6.05 19.33
C ARG A 420 9.95 -6.78 19.58
N GLU A 421 8.90 -6.01 19.75
CA GLU A 421 7.53 -6.54 19.75
C GLU A 421 7.25 -7.25 18.42
N ARG A 422 6.30 -8.18 18.42
CA ARG A 422 5.91 -8.86 17.17
C ARG A 422 5.29 -7.82 16.22
N PRO A 423 5.78 -7.73 14.98
CA PRO A 423 5.21 -6.82 14.01
C PRO A 423 3.79 -7.25 13.62
N ILE A 424 2.92 -6.28 13.39
CA ILE A 424 1.58 -6.52 12.83
C ILE A 424 1.76 -6.59 11.31
N GLY A 425 1.90 -7.80 10.76
CA GLY A 425 2.16 -8.01 9.34
C GLY A 425 0.98 -8.58 8.55
N THR A 426 -0.04 -9.12 9.22
CA THR A 426 -1.18 -9.81 8.59
C THR A 426 -2.51 -9.14 8.93
N LEU A 427 -3.54 -9.32 8.08
CA LEU A 427 -4.88 -8.77 8.35
C LEU A 427 -5.52 -9.29 9.65
N PRO A 428 -5.43 -10.59 9.99
CA PRO A 428 -5.94 -11.09 11.28
C PRO A 428 -5.23 -10.45 12.48
N ALA A 429 -3.91 -10.26 12.40
CA ALA A 429 -3.16 -9.58 13.46
C ALA A 429 -3.56 -8.10 13.58
N LEU A 430 -3.88 -7.44 12.46
CA LEU A 430 -4.41 -6.07 12.47
C LEU A 430 -5.82 -6.02 13.11
N GLU A 431 -6.70 -6.99 12.79
CA GLU A 431 -8.02 -7.10 13.40
C GLU A 431 -7.94 -7.24 14.93
N GLU A 432 -7.05 -8.12 15.42
CA GLU A 432 -6.76 -8.29 16.84
C GLU A 432 -6.21 -7.02 17.48
N ALA A 433 -5.26 -6.35 16.78
CA ALA A 433 -4.69 -5.09 17.25
C ALA A 433 -5.74 -3.95 17.35
N MET A 434 -6.68 -3.88 16.41
CA MET A 434 -7.77 -2.91 16.44
C MET A 434 -8.75 -3.19 17.58
N ARG A 435 -9.03 -4.48 17.88
CA ARG A 435 -9.97 -4.90 18.93
C ARG A 435 -9.38 -4.71 20.32
N ASP A 436 -8.14 -5.18 20.52
CA ASP A 436 -7.59 -5.40 21.86
C ASP A 436 -6.59 -4.30 22.27
N TYR A 437 -5.90 -3.69 21.28
CA TYR A 437 -4.86 -2.69 21.54
C TYR A 437 -5.23 -1.27 21.10
N GLY A 438 -6.46 -1.09 20.57
CA GLY A 438 -6.95 0.22 20.16
C GLY A 438 -6.19 0.83 18.97
N TYR A 439 -5.80 0.00 18.00
CA TYR A 439 -5.27 0.48 16.72
C TYR A 439 -6.40 1.12 15.90
N GLU A 440 -6.09 2.19 15.19
CA GLU A 440 -6.98 2.86 14.26
C GLU A 440 -6.53 2.58 12.82
N LEU A 441 -7.45 2.10 11.97
CA LEU A 441 -7.20 1.89 10.55
C LEU A 441 -7.67 3.13 9.77
N VAL A 442 -6.78 3.68 8.96
CA VAL A 442 -7.02 4.87 8.15
C VAL A 442 -6.85 4.53 6.67
N VAL A 443 -7.73 5.04 5.83
CA VAL A 443 -7.74 4.78 4.39
C VAL A 443 -7.96 6.09 3.62
N GLU A 444 -7.38 6.18 2.42
CA GLU A 444 -7.60 7.32 1.53
C GLU A 444 -9.06 7.39 1.06
N SER A 445 -9.64 8.59 1.11
CA SER A 445 -11.00 8.86 0.65
C SER A 445 -11.15 8.56 -0.85
N HIS A 446 -12.24 7.91 -1.23
CA HIS A 446 -12.55 7.56 -2.61
C HIS A 446 -11.48 6.69 -3.33
N SER A 447 -10.70 5.93 -2.54
CA SER A 447 -9.74 4.96 -3.07
C SER A 447 -10.38 3.59 -3.30
N SER A 448 -9.73 2.75 -4.11
CA SER A 448 -10.12 1.35 -4.28
C SER A 448 -9.99 0.54 -2.98
N SER A 449 -9.01 0.87 -2.13
CA SER A 449 -8.83 0.21 -0.83
C SER A 449 -10.01 0.45 0.10
N LEU A 450 -10.62 1.64 0.06
CA LEU A 450 -11.86 1.93 0.81
C LEU A 450 -13.02 1.10 0.27
N ALA A 451 -13.17 1.01 -1.06
CA ALA A 451 -14.23 0.21 -1.68
C ALA A 451 -14.11 -1.29 -1.34
N ILE A 452 -12.89 -1.83 -1.30
CA ILE A 452 -12.65 -3.22 -0.88
C ILE A 452 -13.04 -3.45 0.58
N LEU A 453 -12.82 -2.49 1.47
CA LEU A 453 -13.25 -2.59 2.86
C LEU A 453 -14.78 -2.51 2.98
N GLU A 454 -15.42 -1.55 2.30
CA GLU A 454 -16.86 -1.32 2.40
C GLU A 454 -17.69 -2.45 1.80
N ASN A 455 -17.24 -3.02 0.66
CA ASN A 455 -17.91 -4.10 -0.06
C ASN A 455 -17.35 -5.50 0.31
N GLY A 456 -16.28 -5.55 1.08
CA GLY A 456 -15.56 -6.78 1.40
C GLY A 456 -16.31 -7.69 2.37
N THR A 457 -16.13 -8.98 2.19
CA THR A 457 -16.61 -10.03 3.10
C THR A 457 -15.48 -10.54 4.01
N GLY A 458 -15.81 -11.34 5.01
CA GLY A 458 -14.83 -11.97 5.88
C GLY A 458 -14.04 -10.95 6.72
N VAL A 459 -12.71 -10.99 6.67
CA VAL A 459 -11.82 -10.12 7.47
C VAL A 459 -11.97 -8.65 7.08
N TYR A 460 -12.10 -8.34 5.78
CA TYR A 460 -12.28 -6.97 5.31
C TYR A 460 -13.56 -6.32 5.84
N GLY A 461 -14.67 -7.05 5.83
CA GLY A 461 -15.94 -6.55 6.40
C GLY A 461 -15.86 -6.33 7.91
N ARG A 462 -15.13 -7.20 8.66
CA ARG A 462 -14.92 -7.00 10.10
C ARG A 462 -14.05 -5.79 10.39
N LEU A 463 -12.98 -5.58 9.63
CA LEU A 463 -12.14 -4.39 9.72
C LEU A 463 -12.92 -3.11 9.41
N ALA A 464 -13.78 -3.13 8.38
CA ALA A 464 -14.65 -1.99 8.06
C ALA A 464 -15.61 -1.65 9.20
N ASN A 465 -16.18 -2.66 9.85
CA ASN A 465 -17.06 -2.46 11.02
C ASN A 465 -16.31 -1.88 12.22
N LEU A 466 -15.08 -2.31 12.46
CA LEU A 466 -14.21 -1.71 13.48
C LEU A 466 -13.84 -0.27 13.12
N MET A 467 -13.48 -0.02 11.85
CA MET A 467 -13.13 1.31 11.35
C MET A 467 -14.28 2.32 11.51
N ARG A 468 -15.54 1.92 11.31
CA ARG A 468 -16.72 2.81 11.48
C ARG A 468 -16.87 3.36 12.90
N ARG A 469 -16.26 2.72 13.90
CA ARG A 469 -16.30 3.13 15.32
C ARG A 469 -15.17 4.07 15.70
N GLN A 470 -14.23 4.33 14.81
CA GLN A 470 -13.03 5.13 15.04
C GLN A 470 -13.29 6.64 14.82
N ARG A 471 -12.43 7.48 15.39
CA ARG A 471 -12.48 8.93 15.23
C ARG A 471 -12.02 9.38 13.84
N ILE A 472 -10.87 8.87 13.38
CA ILE A 472 -10.28 9.17 12.07
C ILE A 472 -10.42 7.92 11.22
N GLN A 473 -11.24 7.98 10.18
CA GLN A 473 -11.49 6.85 9.29
C GLN A 473 -10.86 7.07 7.92
N ARG A 474 -10.83 8.31 7.45
CA ARG A 474 -10.46 8.66 6.08
C ARG A 474 -9.46 9.82 6.06
N VAL A 475 -8.50 9.72 5.16
CA VAL A 475 -7.51 10.77 4.87
C VAL A 475 -7.65 11.23 3.42
N ARG A 476 -7.12 12.41 3.14
CA ARG A 476 -7.22 13.01 1.80
C ARG A 476 -6.31 12.30 0.78
N ASN A 477 -5.12 11.89 1.20
CA ASN A 477 -4.17 11.13 0.42
C ASN A 477 -3.32 10.22 1.32
N VAL A 478 -2.63 9.25 0.72
CA VAL A 478 -1.81 8.26 1.42
C VAL A 478 -0.68 8.92 2.24
N GLU A 479 -0.04 9.96 1.70
CA GLU A 479 1.06 10.67 2.40
C GLU A 479 0.62 11.24 3.75
N VAL A 480 -0.57 11.84 3.85
CA VAL A 480 -1.13 12.33 5.13
C VAL A 480 -1.33 11.16 6.10
N GLY A 481 -1.79 10.01 5.60
CA GLY A 481 -1.91 8.80 6.40
C GLY A 481 -0.57 8.30 6.94
N VAL A 482 0.47 8.28 6.11
CA VAL A 482 1.84 7.88 6.53
C VAL A 482 2.40 8.83 7.59
N ARG A 483 2.17 10.14 7.46
CA ARG A 483 2.54 11.12 8.49
C ARG A 483 1.79 10.92 9.80
N LEU A 484 0.52 10.48 9.75
CA LEU A 484 -0.25 10.10 10.94
C LEU A 484 0.36 8.87 11.64
N VAL A 485 0.80 7.85 10.88
CA VAL A 485 1.51 6.69 11.45
C VAL A 485 2.78 7.12 12.17
N LEU A 486 3.51 8.10 11.61
CA LEU A 486 4.74 8.65 12.24
C LEU A 486 4.45 9.36 13.57
N SER A 487 3.36 10.13 13.62
CA SER A 487 2.97 10.89 14.81
C SER A 487 2.27 10.03 15.88
N HIS A 488 1.56 8.99 15.47
CA HIS A 488 0.75 8.15 16.34
C HIS A 488 1.09 6.67 16.17
N ARG A 489 1.62 6.05 17.22
CA ARG A 489 2.09 4.66 17.19
C ARG A 489 1.01 3.60 16.95
N ARG A 490 -0.27 3.92 17.20
CA ARG A 490 -1.39 2.98 17.08
C ARG A 490 -2.27 3.26 15.86
N VAL A 491 -1.68 3.78 14.79
CA VAL A 491 -2.37 4.03 13.54
C VAL A 491 -1.81 3.11 12.48
N ALA A 492 -2.69 2.53 11.67
CA ALA A 492 -2.37 1.77 10.48
C ALA A 492 -2.96 2.46 9.24
N VAL A 493 -2.24 2.51 8.14
CA VAL A 493 -2.71 3.07 6.86
C VAL A 493 -2.76 1.97 5.82
N LEU A 494 -3.92 1.78 5.20
CA LEU A 494 -4.13 0.84 4.09
C LEU A 494 -4.02 1.58 2.75
N GLY A 495 -3.22 1.04 1.84
CA GLY A 495 -3.02 1.63 0.51
C GLY A 495 -2.32 0.69 -0.46
N GLY A 496 -1.86 1.23 -1.59
CA GLY A 496 -0.98 0.52 -2.52
C GLY A 496 0.40 0.31 -1.92
N ARG A 497 0.92 -0.91 -2.08
CA ARG A 497 2.20 -1.30 -1.51
C ARG A 497 3.35 -0.45 -2.04
N GLU A 498 3.36 -0.19 -3.34
CA GLU A 498 4.42 0.61 -3.98
C GLU A 498 4.41 2.06 -3.47
N THR A 499 3.24 2.68 -3.34
CA THR A 499 3.10 4.03 -2.78
C THR A 499 3.55 4.07 -1.31
N LEU A 500 3.10 3.09 -0.50
CA LEU A 500 3.49 2.98 0.90
C LEU A 500 5.00 2.73 1.04
N TYR A 501 5.56 1.86 0.21
CA TYR A 501 7.01 1.59 0.20
C TYR A 501 7.82 2.84 -0.13
N TYR A 502 7.40 3.59 -1.17
CA TYR A 502 8.03 4.85 -1.51
C TYR A 502 8.04 5.85 -0.35
N ASP A 503 6.90 6.02 0.30
CA ASP A 503 6.77 6.92 1.44
C ASP A 503 7.57 6.44 2.66
N THR A 504 7.67 5.11 2.90
CA THR A 504 8.53 4.57 3.96
C THR A 504 10.00 4.91 3.75
N GLU A 505 10.50 4.76 2.53
CA GLU A 505 11.88 5.13 2.19
C GLU A 505 12.12 6.65 2.32
N ARG A 506 11.14 7.45 1.92
CA ARG A 506 11.20 8.92 2.00
C ARG A 506 11.22 9.45 3.44
N PHE A 507 10.42 8.87 4.33
CA PHE A 507 10.30 9.30 5.74
C PHE A 507 11.16 8.49 6.72
N GLY A 508 11.98 7.58 6.23
CA GLY A 508 12.88 6.72 7.01
C GLY A 508 12.26 5.37 7.33
N SER A 509 12.70 4.35 6.60
CA SER A 509 12.18 2.96 6.66
C SER A 509 12.26 2.33 8.05
N HIS A 510 13.20 2.77 8.89
CA HIS A 510 13.37 2.27 10.27
C HIS A 510 12.19 2.61 11.21
N ASN A 511 11.36 3.60 10.86
CA ASN A 511 10.20 4.03 11.64
C ASN A 511 8.94 3.23 11.34
N PHE A 512 8.95 2.44 10.29
CA PHE A 512 7.75 1.81 9.76
C PHE A 512 7.88 0.29 9.65
N HIS A 513 6.74 -0.36 9.65
CA HIS A 513 6.61 -1.76 9.30
C HIS A 513 5.52 -1.92 8.22
N LEU A 514 5.94 -2.38 7.05
CA LEU A 514 5.06 -2.65 5.93
C LEU A 514 4.57 -4.10 6.01
N SER A 515 3.26 -4.31 5.89
CA SER A 515 2.64 -5.64 5.94
C SER A 515 3.04 -6.53 4.76
N GLU A 516 2.66 -7.79 4.83
CA GLU A 516 2.67 -8.69 3.68
C GLU A 516 1.73 -8.18 2.57
N LYS A 517 1.86 -8.79 1.37
CA LYS A 517 0.96 -8.50 0.24
C LYS A 517 -0.43 -9.04 0.55
N LEU A 518 -1.46 -8.20 0.50
CA LEU A 518 -2.82 -8.56 0.88
C LEU A 518 -3.64 -9.07 -0.31
N TYR A 519 -3.65 -8.32 -1.38
CA TYR A 519 -4.35 -8.63 -2.63
C TYR A 519 -3.60 -7.99 -3.80
N THR A 520 -3.68 -8.62 -4.96
CA THR A 520 -3.10 -8.07 -6.20
C THR A 520 -4.05 -7.04 -6.79
N ARG A 521 -3.49 -5.94 -7.29
CA ARG A 521 -4.22 -4.90 -8.01
C ARG A 521 -3.45 -4.46 -9.24
N TYR A 522 -4.17 -4.06 -10.26
CA TYR A 522 -3.61 -3.55 -11.51
C TYR A 522 -4.05 -2.12 -11.69
N SER A 523 -3.13 -1.24 -12.02
CA SER A 523 -3.40 0.15 -12.35
C SER A 523 -3.19 0.37 -13.84
N ALA A 524 -4.02 1.21 -14.45
CA ALA A 524 -4.00 1.49 -15.88
C ALA A 524 -4.40 2.94 -16.15
N ILE A 525 -4.25 3.38 -17.40
CA ILE A 525 -4.77 4.67 -17.86
C ILE A 525 -6.29 4.55 -17.98
N ALA A 526 -7.02 5.47 -17.35
CA ALA A 526 -8.46 5.56 -17.48
C ALA A 526 -8.80 6.48 -18.64
N LEU A 527 -9.55 5.98 -19.61
CA LEU A 527 -9.98 6.71 -20.81
C LEU A 527 -11.51 6.80 -20.84
N GLN A 528 -12.02 7.63 -21.72
CA GLN A 528 -13.47 7.73 -21.98
C GLN A 528 -13.99 6.41 -22.56
N ILE A 529 -15.21 6.02 -22.16
CA ILE A 529 -15.87 4.85 -22.72
C ILE A 529 -16.03 5.01 -24.24
N GLY A 530 -15.65 3.98 -24.99
CA GLY A 530 -15.68 4.00 -26.45
C GLY A 530 -14.53 4.75 -27.08
N CYS A 531 -13.45 4.97 -26.37
CA CYS A 531 -12.27 5.67 -26.87
C CYS A 531 -11.69 4.98 -28.11
N PRO A 532 -11.60 5.65 -29.27
CA PRO A 532 -11.16 5.01 -30.51
C PRO A 532 -9.66 4.75 -30.57
N TYR A 533 -8.88 5.41 -29.71
CA TYR A 533 -7.42 5.26 -29.65
C TYR A 533 -6.92 4.37 -28.51
N LEU A 534 -7.83 3.64 -27.83
CA LEU A 534 -7.47 2.72 -26.75
C LEU A 534 -6.45 1.68 -27.21
N GLU A 535 -6.66 1.05 -28.37
CA GLU A 535 -5.73 0.04 -28.92
C GLU A 535 -4.35 0.63 -29.21
N THR A 536 -4.31 1.86 -29.71
CA THR A 536 -3.05 2.55 -29.99
C THR A 536 -2.25 2.79 -28.71
N PHE A 537 -2.91 3.22 -27.63
CA PHE A 537 -2.29 3.37 -26.31
C PHE A 537 -1.84 2.01 -25.79
N ASN A 538 -2.65 0.97 -25.90
CA ASN A 538 -2.31 -0.40 -25.47
C ASN A 538 -1.05 -0.90 -26.17
N ASN A 539 -0.94 -0.74 -27.48
CA ASN A 539 0.22 -1.19 -28.26
C ASN A 539 1.51 -0.50 -27.80
N VAL A 540 1.44 0.81 -27.52
CA VAL A 540 2.60 1.55 -27.01
C VAL A 540 2.95 1.10 -25.57
N ILE A 541 1.97 0.94 -24.68
CA ILE A 541 2.19 0.53 -23.29
C ILE A 541 2.75 -0.91 -23.24
N MET A 542 2.20 -1.82 -24.05
CA MET A 542 2.71 -3.20 -24.16
C MET A 542 4.15 -3.22 -24.63
N THR A 543 4.49 -2.45 -25.65
CA THR A 543 5.87 -2.32 -26.13
C THR A 543 6.81 -1.81 -25.02
N LEU A 544 6.39 -0.82 -24.25
CA LEU A 544 7.16 -0.31 -23.10
C LEU A 544 7.28 -1.33 -21.97
N PHE A 545 6.23 -2.13 -21.75
CA PHE A 545 6.24 -3.21 -20.76
C PHE A 545 7.21 -4.33 -21.16
N GLU A 546 7.11 -4.83 -22.39
CA GLU A 546 8.00 -5.88 -22.92
C GLU A 546 9.46 -5.44 -22.95
N ALA A 547 9.72 -4.18 -23.27
CA ALA A 547 11.07 -3.60 -23.23
C ALA A 547 11.61 -3.38 -21.81
N GLY A 548 10.81 -3.63 -20.75
CA GLY A 548 11.19 -3.39 -19.36
C GLY A 548 11.32 -1.91 -18.97
N LEU A 549 10.88 -0.99 -19.84
CA LEU A 549 11.01 0.45 -19.61
C LEU A 549 10.12 0.94 -18.47
N LEU A 550 8.94 0.32 -18.25
CA LEU A 550 8.06 0.67 -17.13
C LEU A 550 8.75 0.38 -15.78
N ALA A 551 9.39 -0.77 -15.66
CA ALA A 551 10.14 -1.13 -14.46
C ALA A 551 11.36 -0.20 -14.25
N LYS A 552 12.07 0.14 -15.33
CA LYS A 552 13.20 1.06 -15.29
C LYS A 552 12.79 2.46 -14.82
N ILE A 553 11.73 3.03 -15.38
CA ILE A 553 11.22 4.35 -14.97
C ILE A 553 10.86 4.36 -13.49
N THR A 554 10.23 3.29 -12.98
CA THR A 554 9.90 3.14 -11.56
C THR A 554 11.17 3.10 -10.70
N THR A 555 12.15 2.28 -11.07
CA THR A 555 13.43 2.18 -10.36
C THR A 555 14.19 3.51 -10.35
N ASP A 556 14.15 4.25 -11.45
CA ASP A 556 14.81 5.55 -11.55
C ASP A 556 14.16 6.62 -10.64
N GLU A 557 12.85 6.53 -10.38
CA GLU A 557 12.21 7.39 -9.38
C GLU A 557 12.64 7.03 -7.95
N TYR A 558 12.79 5.75 -7.63
CA TYR A 558 13.31 5.33 -6.32
C TYR A 558 14.76 5.75 -6.07
N LYS A 559 15.60 5.76 -7.09
CA LYS A 559 17.00 6.22 -6.97
C LYS A 559 17.14 7.70 -6.60
N LYS A 560 16.12 8.51 -6.85
CA LYS A 560 16.11 9.94 -6.47
C LYS A 560 15.80 10.20 -5.00
N LEU A 561 15.29 9.21 -4.27
CA LEU A 561 14.90 9.34 -2.86
C LEU A 561 16.03 9.83 -1.94
N PRO A 562 17.27 9.30 -2.01
CA PRO A 562 18.35 9.76 -1.15
C PRO A 562 18.72 11.23 -1.34
N GLU A 563 18.58 11.77 -2.55
CA GLU A 563 18.82 13.17 -2.86
C GLU A 563 17.71 14.08 -2.34
N GLN A 564 16.47 13.63 -2.39
CA GLN A 564 15.31 14.38 -1.90
C GLN A 564 15.27 14.41 -0.37
N SER A 565 15.63 13.31 0.28
CA SER A 565 15.74 13.25 1.74
C SER A 565 16.81 14.17 2.29
N ARG A 566 17.95 14.31 1.59
CA ARG A 566 19.03 15.26 1.95
C ARG A 566 18.64 16.73 1.78
N ARG A 567 17.71 17.04 0.89
CA ARG A 567 17.23 18.43 0.65
C ARG A 567 16.13 18.86 1.63
N SER A 568 15.48 17.93 2.29
CA SER A 568 14.41 18.22 3.26
C SER A 568 14.89 18.42 4.69
N ASP A 569 16.16 18.10 5.02
CA ASP A 569 16.78 18.35 6.33
C ASP A 569 17.78 19.53 6.23
N PRO A 570 17.40 20.75 6.62
CA PRO A 570 18.31 21.90 6.64
C PRO A 570 19.17 21.98 7.91
N VAL A 571 19.39 20.91 8.66
CA VAL A 571 20.20 20.93 9.87
C VAL A 571 21.31 19.87 9.79
N THR A 572 22.54 20.38 9.83
CA THR A 572 23.86 19.76 9.98
C THR A 572 24.70 19.63 8.71
N GLU A 573 25.14 20.80 8.22
CA GLU A 573 26.44 20.92 7.54
C GLU A 573 27.53 21.24 8.59
N SER A 574 28.01 20.24 9.29
CA SER A 574 29.32 20.26 9.94
C SER A 574 29.68 18.82 10.24
N ASP A 575 30.30 18.15 9.30
CA ASP A 575 31.29 17.08 9.44
C ASP A 575 31.33 16.24 8.14
N LYS A 576 32.00 16.81 7.12
CA LYS A 576 32.56 16.00 6.02
C LYS A 576 33.84 16.62 5.53
N GLN A 577 34.92 16.25 6.18
CA GLN A 577 36.25 16.18 5.55
C GLN A 577 36.74 14.74 5.70
N GLY A 578 37.06 14.12 4.57
CA GLY A 578 37.93 12.94 4.52
C GLY A 578 37.30 11.67 3.92
N GLY A 579 37.72 11.30 2.70
CA GLY A 579 37.76 9.90 2.28
C GLY A 579 37.04 9.54 0.97
N GLU A 580 37.66 9.88 -0.17
CA GLU A 580 37.53 9.14 -1.44
C GLU A 580 38.01 7.71 -1.27
N VAL A 581 37.32 6.71 -1.82
CA VAL A 581 37.92 5.60 -2.59
C VAL A 581 36.83 4.90 -3.44
N MET A 582 37.20 4.64 -4.67
CA MET A 582 36.59 3.91 -5.79
C MET A 582 36.12 2.48 -5.49
N GLY A 583 35.22 1.96 -6.32
CA GLY A 583 35.17 0.55 -6.72
C GLY A 583 33.80 -0.05 -7.04
N GLU A 584 33.46 -0.08 -8.31
CA GLU A 584 32.96 -1.19 -9.19
C GLU A 584 31.91 -2.19 -8.70
N SER A 585 30.83 -2.20 -9.49
CA SER A 585 29.98 -3.26 -10.06
C SER A 585 29.78 -4.61 -9.35
N ALA A 586 28.51 -4.97 -9.13
CA ALA A 586 27.89 -6.21 -9.64
C ALA A 586 26.41 -6.29 -9.25
N ALA A 587 25.59 -6.59 -10.25
CA ALA A 587 24.17 -6.92 -10.09
C ALA A 587 24.03 -8.32 -9.47
N ALA A 588 23.33 -8.43 -8.34
CA ALA A 588 22.77 -9.70 -7.87
C ALA A 588 21.65 -9.41 -6.84
N SER A 589 20.51 -10.01 -7.11
CA SER A 589 19.37 -10.36 -6.22
C SER A 589 19.36 -9.72 -4.84
N GLN A 590 18.52 -8.72 -4.63
CA GLN A 590 18.36 -8.04 -3.35
C GLN A 590 17.33 -8.74 -2.47
N ALA A 591 17.82 -9.45 -1.46
CA ALA A 591 17.17 -9.57 -0.16
C ALA A 591 17.23 -8.20 0.55
N PRO A 592 16.29 -7.88 1.46
CA PRO A 592 16.21 -6.55 2.06
C PRO A 592 17.42 -6.25 2.95
N GLN A 593 18.39 -5.54 2.40
CA GLN A 593 19.50 -4.95 3.16
C GLN A 593 19.10 -3.55 3.60
N GLY A 594 18.72 -3.44 4.86
CA GLY A 594 18.38 -2.19 5.53
C GLY A 594 18.74 -2.21 7.03
N GLU A 595 19.78 -2.94 7.43
CA GLU A 595 20.43 -2.71 8.72
C GLU A 595 21.76 -2.02 8.45
N SER A 596 21.74 -0.67 8.52
CA SER A 596 22.99 0.08 8.69
C SER A 596 23.71 -0.53 9.89
N THR A 597 24.95 -0.92 9.71
CA THR A 597 25.93 -1.29 10.74
C THR A 597 26.08 -0.14 11.74
N LYS A 598 25.09 0.02 12.61
CA LYS A 598 25.31 0.72 13.86
C LYS A 598 26.22 -0.17 14.67
N GLY A 599 27.45 0.27 14.89
CA GLY A 599 28.39 -0.34 15.80
C GLY A 599 27.69 -0.66 17.12
N LEU A 600 28.14 -1.68 17.84
CA LEU A 600 27.62 -2.10 19.15
C LEU A 600 27.37 -0.87 20.02
N GLU A 601 26.09 -0.57 20.30
CA GLU A 601 25.74 0.52 21.20
C GLU A 601 26.27 0.18 22.60
N PRO A 602 26.95 1.10 23.31
CA PRO A 602 27.41 0.82 24.66
C PRO A 602 26.22 0.54 25.59
N VAL A 603 26.44 -0.33 26.59
CA VAL A 603 25.40 -0.75 27.53
C VAL A 603 24.85 0.45 28.28
N SER A 604 23.56 0.76 28.10
CA SER A 604 22.93 1.90 28.75
C SER A 604 22.52 1.58 30.20
N LEU A 605 22.43 2.63 31.03
CA LEU A 605 21.91 2.50 32.40
C LEU A 605 20.49 1.90 32.44
N ARG A 606 19.71 2.11 31.37
CA ARG A 606 18.36 1.57 31.21
C ARG A 606 18.36 0.03 31.15
N MET A 607 19.36 -0.56 30.50
CA MET A 607 19.53 -2.03 30.40
C MET A 607 19.88 -2.65 31.76
N LEU A 608 20.65 -1.95 32.58
CA LEU A 608 21.08 -2.41 33.90
C LEU A 608 20.08 -2.10 35.02
N ARG A 609 19.02 -1.31 34.73
CA ARG A 609 18.02 -0.92 35.74
C ARG A 609 17.39 -2.11 36.45
N GLY A 610 17.10 -3.21 35.73
CA GLY A 610 16.59 -4.44 36.33
C GLY A 610 17.57 -5.10 37.30
N ALA A 611 18.88 -5.11 36.97
CA ALA A 611 19.94 -5.64 37.83
C ALA A 611 20.06 -4.82 39.13
N PHE A 612 20.06 -3.49 39.03
CA PHE A 612 20.12 -2.62 40.21
C PHE A 612 18.87 -2.74 41.09
N CYS A 613 17.67 -2.90 40.50
CA CYS A 613 16.46 -3.16 41.27
C CYS A 613 16.53 -4.50 42.03
N LEU A 614 17.03 -5.56 41.40
CA LEU A 614 17.20 -6.85 42.02
C LEU A 614 18.23 -6.79 43.17
N LEU A 615 19.37 -6.07 42.97
CA LEU A 615 20.37 -5.84 43.98
C LEU A 615 19.81 -5.06 45.18
N GLY A 616 19.06 -3.97 44.88
CA GLY A 616 18.39 -3.20 45.93
C GLY A 616 17.40 -4.01 46.76
N PHE A 617 16.62 -4.88 46.11
CA PHE A 617 15.70 -5.79 46.77
C PHE A 617 16.46 -6.80 47.65
N GLY A 618 17.59 -7.36 47.17
CA GLY A 618 18.46 -8.23 47.93
C GLY A 618 19.02 -7.56 49.21
N HIS A 619 19.48 -6.29 49.09
CA HIS A 619 19.95 -5.54 50.24
C HIS A 619 18.83 -5.27 51.26
N LEU A 620 17.63 -4.99 50.79
CA LEU A 620 16.48 -4.78 51.66
C LEU A 620 16.11 -6.05 52.44
N LEU A 621 16.10 -7.22 51.78
CA LEU A 621 15.89 -8.52 52.45
C LEU A 621 16.99 -8.83 53.46
N ALA A 622 18.26 -8.55 53.13
CA ALA A 622 19.39 -8.75 54.04
C ALA A 622 19.26 -7.82 55.29
N ALA A 623 18.84 -6.59 55.11
CA ALA A 623 18.60 -5.69 56.22
C ALA A 623 17.43 -6.14 57.13
N ILE A 624 16.35 -6.66 56.51
CA ILE A 624 15.22 -7.23 57.27
C ILE A 624 15.70 -8.47 58.07
N SER A 625 16.42 -9.37 57.42
CA SER A 625 16.98 -10.57 58.09
C SER A 625 17.88 -10.17 59.28
N LEU A 626 18.78 -9.26 59.09
CA LEU A 626 19.66 -8.76 60.16
C LEU A 626 18.86 -8.13 61.31
N THR A 627 17.83 -7.36 61.01
CA THR A 627 16.97 -6.76 62.06
C THR A 627 16.23 -7.84 62.85
N ILE A 628 15.75 -8.90 62.18
CA ILE A 628 15.10 -10.04 62.81
C ILE A 628 16.10 -10.80 63.72
N GLU A 629 17.32 -11.06 63.21
CA GLU A 629 18.36 -11.75 63.99
C GLU A 629 18.75 -10.94 65.25
N ILE A 630 18.93 -9.64 65.10
CA ILE A 630 19.23 -8.73 66.25
C ILE A 630 18.08 -8.78 67.24
N GLN A 631 16.83 -8.77 66.81
CA GLN A 631 15.67 -8.84 67.71
C GLN A 631 15.59 -10.21 68.43
N LEU A 632 15.79 -11.30 67.70
CA LEU A 632 15.82 -12.64 68.27
C LEU A 632 16.98 -12.82 69.28
N HIS A 633 18.16 -12.35 68.91
CA HIS A 633 19.33 -12.37 69.82
C HIS A 633 19.05 -11.50 71.10
N ARG A 634 18.45 -10.33 70.95
CA ARG A 634 18.05 -9.48 72.10
C ARG A 634 16.98 -10.14 72.94
N ARG A 635 15.99 -10.87 72.33
CA ARG A 635 14.99 -11.62 73.04
C ARG A 635 15.58 -12.82 73.81
N ASN A 636 16.49 -13.56 73.22
CA ASN A 636 17.16 -14.70 73.84
C ASN A 636 18.08 -14.19 75.00
N LYS A 637 18.80 -13.09 74.80
CA LYS A 637 19.64 -12.49 75.84
C LYS A 637 18.82 -11.95 77.04
N ARG A 638 17.59 -11.47 76.78
CA ARG A 638 16.64 -11.04 77.84
C ARG A 638 16.05 -12.23 78.65
N LYS A 639 15.95 -13.43 78.04
CA LYS A 639 15.48 -14.62 78.75
C LYS A 639 16.51 -15.26 79.65
N HIS A 640 17.81 -14.93 79.53
CA HIS A 640 18.93 -15.43 80.26
C HIS A 640 19.67 -14.46 81.19
N MET A 641 19.10 -13.21 81.38
CA MET A 641 19.67 -12.26 82.33
C MET A 641 18.88 -12.22 83.62
N PRO A 642 19.58 -12.36 84.82
CA PRO A 642 18.96 -11.99 86.06
C PRO A 642 18.74 -10.48 86.15
N GLU A 643 17.66 -10.07 86.88
CA GLU A 643 17.22 -8.63 86.96
C GLU A 643 18.36 -7.64 87.29
N PRO A 644 18.54 -6.59 86.60
CA PRO A 644 19.63 -5.63 86.84
C PRO A 644 19.21 -4.58 87.84
N SER A 645 20.11 -4.35 88.87
CA SER A 645 20.02 -3.23 89.80
C SER A 645 19.99 -1.87 89.05
N GLU A 646 19.28 -0.86 89.64
CA GLU A 646 18.95 0.42 88.98
C GLU A 646 20.14 1.26 88.51
N GLU A 647 21.33 1.12 89.11
CA GLU A 647 22.54 1.84 88.66
C GLU A 647 23.04 1.47 87.26
N ARG A 648 22.75 0.29 86.73
CA ARG A 648 23.13 -0.13 85.36
C ARG A 648 22.19 0.36 84.26
N LYS A 649 21.00 0.83 84.59
CA LYS A 649 20.05 1.41 83.60
C LYS A 649 20.49 2.78 83.11
N THR A 650 21.05 3.60 84.02
CA THR A 650 21.47 4.96 83.67
C THR A 650 22.78 4.98 82.84
N GLN A 651 23.70 4.05 83.07
CA GLN A 651 24.93 3.93 82.23
C GLN A 651 24.65 3.45 80.81
N LYS A 652 23.62 2.56 80.61
CA LYS A 652 23.24 2.08 79.26
C LYS A 652 22.58 3.14 78.41
N LEU A 653 21.77 4.05 79.00
CA LEU A 653 21.20 5.17 78.30
C LEU A 653 22.25 6.18 77.82
N LEU A 654 23.30 6.39 78.57
CA LEU A 654 24.40 7.28 78.21
C LEU A 654 25.28 6.76 77.10
N VAL A 655 25.46 5.44 77.01
CA VAL A 655 26.23 4.76 75.91
C VAL A 655 25.39 4.71 74.61
N LEU A 656 24.06 4.47 74.70
CA LEU A 656 23.18 4.50 73.51
C LEU A 656 23.09 5.90 72.89
N GLY A 657 23.07 6.97 73.73
CA GLY A 657 23.09 8.37 73.27
C GLY A 657 24.35 8.70 72.51
N LYS A 658 25.55 8.23 72.97
CA LYS A 658 26.81 8.41 72.28
C LYS A 658 26.90 7.63 70.96
N SER A 659 26.36 6.42 70.88
CA SER A 659 26.34 5.62 69.64
C SER A 659 25.44 6.23 68.55
N VAL A 660 24.27 6.75 68.91
CA VAL A 660 23.37 7.42 67.96
C VAL A 660 23.97 8.70 67.37
N VAL A 661 24.74 9.44 68.19
CA VAL A 661 25.46 10.67 67.75
C VAL A 661 26.60 10.33 66.77
N LEU A 662 27.34 9.23 67.03
CA LEU A 662 28.39 8.74 66.15
C LEU A 662 27.83 8.21 64.80
N PHE A 663 26.69 7.52 64.84
CA PHE A 663 26.04 7.05 63.63
C PHE A 663 25.48 8.23 62.74
N LYS A 664 24.91 9.25 63.39
CA LYS A 664 24.50 10.48 62.70
C LYS A 664 25.67 11.24 62.05
N ARG A 665 26.86 11.28 62.73
CA ARG A 665 28.06 11.92 62.19
C ARG A 665 28.69 11.07 61.05
N GLY A 666 28.67 9.75 61.11
CA GLY A 666 29.11 8.87 60.06
C GLY A 666 28.27 8.99 58.78
N TYR A 667 26.95 9.00 58.97
CA TYR A 667 26.00 9.14 57.84
C TYR A 667 26.12 10.50 57.14
N LYS A 668 26.30 11.59 57.89
CA LYS A 668 26.50 12.92 57.33
C LYS A 668 27.81 13.04 56.56
N LYS A 669 28.87 12.37 56.97
CA LYS A 669 30.16 12.31 56.24
C LYS A 669 30.07 11.47 54.96
N MET A 670 29.30 10.40 54.97
CA MET A 670 29.12 9.55 53.80
C MET A 670 28.27 10.24 52.72
N CYS A 671 27.20 10.95 53.11
CA CYS A 671 26.39 11.76 52.18
C CYS A 671 27.17 12.91 51.55
N THR A 672 28.04 13.61 52.32
CA THR A 672 28.86 14.70 51.77
C THR A 672 29.96 14.18 50.85
N SER A 673 30.53 12.99 51.09
CA SER A 673 31.51 12.38 50.19
C SER A 673 30.90 11.90 48.87
N VAL A 674 29.66 11.38 48.89
CA VAL A 674 28.93 10.97 47.65
C VAL A 674 28.53 12.19 46.84
N TYR A 675 28.05 13.28 47.46
CA TYR A 675 27.69 14.51 46.75
C TYR A 675 28.92 15.18 46.13
N SER A 676 30.07 15.22 46.81
CA SER A 676 31.32 15.80 46.26
C SER A 676 31.94 14.93 45.14
N GLY A 677 31.58 13.63 45.07
CA GLY A 677 31.99 12.73 44.00
C GLY A 677 31.15 12.93 42.73
N ILE A 678 29.88 13.26 42.88
CA ILE A 678 28.97 13.51 41.75
C ILE A 678 29.24 14.86 41.10
N ASP A 679 29.57 15.91 41.88
CA ASP A 679 29.94 17.23 41.34
C ASP A 679 31.31 17.25 40.60
N ARG A 680 32.19 16.28 40.84
CA ARG A 680 33.42 16.11 40.05
C ARG A 680 33.26 15.30 38.77
N ALA A 681 32.18 14.52 38.66
CA ALA A 681 31.88 13.70 37.47
C ALA A 681 31.03 14.42 36.42
N LEU A 682 30.34 15.49 36.83
CA LEU A 682 29.58 16.37 35.94
C LEU A 682 30.40 17.66 35.78
N GLY A 683 31.25 17.71 34.75
CA GLY A 683 31.93 18.93 34.34
C GLY A 683 30.92 20.04 34.00
N PRO A 684 31.34 21.33 34.03
CA PRO A 684 30.42 22.44 33.85
C PRO A 684 29.84 22.44 32.44
N GLU A 685 28.53 22.27 32.34
CA GLU A 685 27.79 22.60 31.12
C GLU A 685 27.90 24.11 30.87
N VAL A 686 28.43 24.40 29.71
CA VAL A 686 28.49 25.75 29.14
C VAL A 686 27.05 26.22 28.94
N LYS A 687 26.68 27.30 29.61
CA LYS A 687 25.59 28.18 29.20
C LYS A 687 26.05 28.93 27.94
N ASP A 688 25.37 28.68 26.83
CA ASP A 688 24.84 29.73 25.94
C ASP A 688 23.82 29.08 24.97
#